data_53d454a6148c94dd96b9504714cfb563
#
_entry.id   53d454a6148c94dd96b9504714cfb563
#
_cell.length_a   1.000
_cell.length_b   1.000
_cell.length_c   1.000
_cell.angle_alpha   90.00
_cell.angle_beta   90.00
_cell.angle_gamma   90.00
#
_symmetry.space_group_name_H-M   'P 1'
#
loop_
_entity.id
_entity.type
_entity.pdbx_description
1 polymer ?
#
loop_
_entity_poly.entity_id
_entity_poly.type
_entity_poly.pdbx_seq_one_letter_code
_entity_poly.pdbx_strand_id
1 'polypeptide(L)'
;MSKDAVLRKMGRAVSGRLQLPATTRLVRYAAAREYENGNLAEAKRLYEKLSESGHDTASRLRLGVIAERQERFEAALRTYTEVADRDPSCGEAFYRAGCLLKRQDDPEGASVFFSRALSSGVRDRRYSENLLACLPASTPQWQRLEVLLSGLPEHENDAAWLRKLLQAQLHLGLNGPARCTLDALADIDELSAQELFEQGVIAHREGDRTSAAASFAAACKAAGGKACSKGPAQFACSRGDWRLAAELFEIYPGEGMTRVERAYELAYCLDRLREHERAQGQYALAASLDTGNGNTLYKLGLASERVGDLATAERSYQEALRTLKKPARSWWNYRRGVCLARLGRHDEALASFWAYLGPAPRGLASVSKQLASTGFLDLVRAKSTPPPRQRPEDLVESTISDIMLGLHEALSSHNSTDDPGAGKAIPSAAAGQAAQSIRHVLPLVLKGDRNHRLVLAQLAQDAGQVELACEILEQAEEFGCKDGLDPRAYGRTATAARNIRYAEALEVLPVSPHLVLWESNHGASIGCHPLAIFRWMVDRPEYSHLLHVWAVNDLGAIPADLLGRRNVVFVPLHSTEYMQYLATAGYLVNNVSFAPYFVRRREQCYLNTWHGTPFKTLGRSMQGGLLDYENLQRNFQLSTTLMAPNELTRWALVEDHDLLDVYRGRTIVAGSPRLDTSLTMSAQDRKALRGRLGLAEDDERRLVLFAPTWRGGVSKRELDREALVADLTAMASRDDVLVVYRAHRLSEKLLAGVDLPVSVVPKDIDTNELLAAVDVLVTDYSSILFDFLPQKRPIVLYMHDIEEYRAERGLYLDPGEVPGLACYDRAELASAIGRALAGEGVAPQKALDRYCPYEDGQASSRLARAFFDDDLDHGRQAIIRDHALEPASGDGSRRRRTLLFHASMIPNGIASALLALLEALDPDLYSVNLIVEPSVLRNNEDRQAMFRRLPRHVHV
;
A
#
# COMPACT_ATOMS: atom_id res chain seq x y z
N MET A 1 -6.47 -85.46 21.52
CA MET A 1 -6.83 -84.01 21.57
C MET A 1 -5.61 -83.20 21.26
N SER A 2 -5.62 -82.35 20.33
CA SER A 2 -4.48 -81.48 19.97
C SER A 2 -4.17 -80.53 21.15
N LYS A 3 -2.92 -80.17 21.36
CA LYS A 3 -2.50 -79.14 22.34
C LYS A 3 -3.40 -77.89 22.33
N ASP A 4 -3.93 -77.58 21.14
CA ASP A 4 -4.84 -76.47 20.90
C ASP A 4 -6.24 -76.65 21.48
N ALA A 5 -6.77 -77.89 21.49
CA ALA A 5 -8.05 -78.23 22.15
C ALA A 5 -7.98 -78.17 23.67
N VAL A 6 -6.82 -78.51 24.21
CA VAL A 6 -6.56 -78.45 25.66
C VAL A 6 -6.41 -76.98 26.12
N LEU A 7 -5.69 -76.17 25.33
CA LEU A 7 -5.52 -74.75 25.60
C LEU A 7 -6.83 -73.94 25.47
N ARG A 8 -7.70 -74.28 24.51
CA ARG A 8 -9.05 -73.70 24.37
C ARG A 8 -9.95 -74.06 25.56
N LYS A 9 -9.87 -75.32 26.04
CA LYS A 9 -10.60 -75.76 27.17
C LYS A 9 -10.07 -75.17 28.47
N MET A 10 -8.76 -74.98 28.63
CA MET A 10 -8.13 -74.23 29.73
C MET A 10 -8.45 -72.76 29.65
N GLY A 11 -8.42 -72.10 28.43
CA GLY A 11 -8.82 -70.73 28.27
C GLY A 11 -10.25 -70.43 28.70
N ARG A 12 -11.21 -71.36 28.38
CA ARG A 12 -12.60 -71.23 28.76
C ARG A 12 -12.79 -71.51 30.26
N ALA A 13 -12.03 -72.45 30.82
CA ALA A 13 -12.08 -72.79 32.28
C ALA A 13 -11.48 -71.64 33.13
N VAL A 14 -10.42 -71.01 32.68
CA VAL A 14 -9.75 -69.93 33.41
C VAL A 14 -10.54 -68.63 33.35
N SER A 15 -11.41 -68.46 32.30
CA SER A 15 -12.25 -67.24 32.16
C SER A 15 -13.31 -67.12 33.25
N GLY A 16 -13.56 -68.19 34.08
CA GLY A 16 -14.61 -68.24 35.11
C GLY A 16 -14.16 -67.95 36.57
N ARG A 17 -12.89 -68.04 36.85
CA ARG A 17 -12.39 -67.86 38.23
C ARG A 17 -10.97 -67.41 38.18
N LEU A 18 -10.58 -66.13 38.43
CA LEU A 18 -9.29 -65.87 39.11
C LEU A 18 -8.87 -64.38 39.05
N GLN A 19 -8.51 -63.90 40.25
CA GLN A 19 -7.84 -62.59 40.46
C GLN A 19 -6.34 -62.86 40.83
N LEU A 20 -5.54 -63.36 39.85
CA LEU A 20 -4.11 -63.58 40.10
C LEU A 20 -3.24 -63.19 38.85
N PRO A 21 -2.00 -62.57 39.01
CA PRO A 21 -1.13 -62.07 38.00
C PRO A 21 -0.69 -63.06 36.89
N ALA A 22 -0.51 -64.35 37.27
CA ALA A 22 -0.14 -65.41 36.34
C ALA A 22 -1.27 -65.77 35.36
N THR A 23 -2.50 -65.62 35.76
CA THR A 23 -3.67 -65.90 34.92
C THR A 23 -3.93 -64.78 33.88
N THR A 24 -3.61 -63.53 34.18
CA THR A 24 -3.70 -62.44 33.27
C THR A 24 -2.87 -62.63 31.97
N ARG A 25 -1.64 -63.19 32.13
CA ARG A 25 -0.78 -63.53 31.00
C ARG A 25 -1.36 -64.65 30.13
N LEU A 26 -1.93 -65.70 30.75
CA LEU A 26 -2.58 -66.78 30.02
C LEU A 26 -3.85 -66.36 29.31
N VAL A 27 -4.67 -65.50 29.92
CA VAL A 27 -5.88 -64.96 29.29
C VAL A 27 -5.50 -64.04 28.12
N ARG A 28 -4.44 -63.19 28.28
CA ARG A 28 -3.94 -62.35 27.20
C ARG A 28 -3.41 -63.19 26.02
N TYR A 29 -2.67 -64.23 26.27
CA TYR A 29 -2.19 -65.14 25.26
C TYR A 29 -3.36 -65.84 24.53
N ALA A 30 -4.36 -66.34 25.28
CA ALA A 30 -5.57 -66.92 24.67
C ALA A 30 -6.34 -65.88 23.84
N ALA A 31 -6.51 -64.69 24.32
CA ALA A 31 -7.17 -63.60 23.59
C ALA A 31 -6.44 -63.26 22.27
N ALA A 32 -5.11 -63.15 22.34
CA ALA A 32 -4.30 -62.89 21.14
C ALA A 32 -4.42 -64.02 20.12
N ARG A 33 -4.39 -65.25 20.57
CA ARG A 33 -4.51 -66.42 19.67
C ARG A 33 -5.88 -66.56 19.04
N GLU A 34 -6.97 -66.30 19.80
CA GLU A 34 -8.33 -66.26 19.22
C GLU A 34 -8.48 -65.13 18.18
N TYR A 35 -7.82 -64.00 18.44
CA TYR A 35 -7.79 -62.89 17.48
C TYR A 35 -7.03 -63.25 16.18
N GLU A 36 -5.87 -63.93 16.28
CA GLU A 36 -5.09 -64.42 15.16
C GLU A 36 -5.83 -65.51 14.36
N ASN A 37 -6.63 -66.34 15.01
CA ASN A 37 -7.47 -67.38 14.38
C ASN A 37 -8.76 -66.80 13.78
N GLY A 38 -9.00 -65.48 13.82
CA GLY A 38 -10.18 -64.83 13.27
C GLY A 38 -11.43 -64.94 14.13
N ASN A 39 -11.33 -65.54 15.32
CA ASN A 39 -12.47 -65.68 16.25
C ASN A 39 -12.65 -64.35 17.07
N LEU A 40 -13.11 -63.33 16.37
CA LEU A 40 -13.22 -61.99 16.93
C LEU A 40 -14.20 -61.90 18.11
N ALA A 41 -15.25 -62.72 18.15
CA ALA A 41 -16.22 -62.68 19.24
C ALA A 41 -15.62 -63.20 20.57
N GLU A 42 -14.90 -64.33 20.53
CA GLU A 42 -14.25 -64.85 21.71
C GLU A 42 -13.01 -64.00 22.12
N ALA A 43 -12.23 -63.54 21.15
CA ALA A 43 -11.14 -62.61 21.40
C ALA A 43 -11.65 -61.34 22.12
N LYS A 44 -12.75 -60.73 21.66
CA LYS A 44 -13.39 -59.58 22.30
C LYS A 44 -13.76 -59.86 23.75
N ARG A 45 -14.46 -60.96 24.02
CA ARG A 45 -14.87 -61.36 25.35
C ARG A 45 -13.69 -61.48 26.33
N LEU A 46 -12.59 -62.05 25.85
CA LEU A 46 -11.37 -62.22 26.64
C LEU A 46 -10.66 -60.90 26.88
N TYR A 47 -10.58 -59.98 25.89
CA TYR A 47 -10.01 -58.66 26.09
C TYR A 47 -10.89 -57.74 26.94
N GLU A 48 -12.22 -57.85 26.91
CA GLU A 48 -13.13 -57.16 27.81
C GLU A 48 -12.85 -57.53 29.27
N LYS A 49 -12.73 -58.82 29.57
CA LYS A 49 -12.35 -59.30 30.94
C LYS A 49 -10.99 -58.80 31.40
N LEU A 50 -10.01 -58.68 30.50
CA LEU A 50 -8.69 -58.11 30.81
C LEU A 50 -8.78 -56.61 31.07
N SER A 51 -9.67 -55.92 30.40
CA SER A 51 -9.85 -54.48 30.56
C SER A 51 -10.61 -54.09 31.83
N GLU A 52 -11.49 -54.98 32.37
CA GLU A 52 -12.22 -54.81 33.61
C GLU A 52 -11.29 -54.83 34.85
N SER A 53 -10.12 -55.44 34.77
CA SER A 53 -9.12 -55.49 35.83
C SER A 53 -8.27 -54.23 36.04
N GLY A 54 -8.63 -53.15 35.38
CA GLY A 54 -8.32 -51.77 35.83
C GLY A 54 -7.22 -51.01 35.08
N HIS A 55 -6.21 -51.56 34.39
CA HIS A 55 -5.11 -50.73 33.84
C HIS A 55 -4.46 -51.36 32.59
N ASP A 56 -5.17 -52.14 31.81
CA ASP A 56 -4.60 -52.77 30.62
C ASP A 56 -4.91 -51.97 29.34
N THR A 57 -4.17 -50.90 29.14
CA THR A 57 -4.20 -50.06 27.89
C THR A 57 -4.07 -50.90 26.62
N ALA A 58 -3.19 -51.89 26.60
CA ALA A 58 -2.97 -52.80 25.46
C ALA A 58 -4.20 -53.64 25.10
N SER A 59 -4.91 -54.15 26.08
CA SER A 59 -6.15 -54.91 25.85
C SER A 59 -7.28 -54.04 25.34
N ARG A 60 -7.42 -52.81 25.86
CA ARG A 60 -8.37 -51.81 25.33
C ARG A 60 -8.05 -51.42 23.91
N LEU A 61 -6.77 -51.18 23.57
CA LEU A 61 -6.34 -50.91 22.18
C LEU A 61 -6.76 -52.06 21.26
N ARG A 62 -6.59 -53.32 21.70
CA ARG A 62 -7.04 -54.51 20.93
C ARG A 62 -8.55 -54.55 20.76
N LEU A 63 -9.34 -54.11 21.73
CA LEU A 63 -10.81 -53.99 21.60
C LEU A 63 -11.19 -52.99 20.50
N GLY A 64 -10.48 -51.86 20.45
CA GLY A 64 -10.63 -50.91 19.36
C GLY A 64 -10.33 -51.53 17.99
N VAL A 65 -9.23 -52.29 17.87
CA VAL A 65 -8.86 -53.02 16.65
C VAL A 65 -9.89 -54.05 16.22
N ILE A 66 -10.50 -54.76 17.20
CA ILE A 66 -11.57 -55.74 16.92
C ILE A 66 -12.82 -54.99 16.41
N ALA A 67 -13.18 -53.87 17.03
CA ALA A 67 -14.32 -53.08 16.59
C ALA A 67 -14.09 -52.56 15.15
N GLU A 68 -12.87 -52.10 14.85
CA GLU A 68 -12.48 -51.65 13.47
C GLU A 68 -12.59 -52.78 12.45
N ARG A 69 -12.12 -54.00 12.77
CA ARG A 69 -12.27 -55.17 11.91
C ARG A 69 -13.73 -55.64 11.73
N GLN A 70 -14.60 -55.27 12.64
CA GLN A 70 -16.05 -55.52 12.56
C GLN A 70 -16.80 -54.37 11.88
N GLU A 71 -16.07 -53.43 11.27
CA GLU A 71 -16.59 -52.22 10.59
C GLU A 71 -17.43 -51.29 11.48
N ARG A 72 -17.26 -51.43 12.83
CA ARG A 72 -17.95 -50.59 13.82
C ARG A 72 -17.07 -49.38 14.13
N PHE A 73 -16.90 -48.52 13.18
CA PHE A 73 -15.91 -47.45 13.21
C PHE A 73 -16.13 -46.44 14.33
N GLU A 74 -17.38 -46.07 14.62
CA GLU A 74 -17.66 -45.17 15.75
C GLU A 74 -17.29 -45.78 17.13
N ALA A 75 -17.54 -47.07 17.30
CA ALA A 75 -17.16 -47.76 18.51
C ALA A 75 -15.63 -47.90 18.62
N ALA A 76 -14.95 -48.16 17.51
CA ALA A 76 -13.51 -48.20 17.43
C ALA A 76 -12.90 -46.84 17.78
N LEU A 77 -13.41 -45.75 17.21
CA LEU A 77 -12.95 -44.38 17.45
C LEU A 77 -13.09 -44.02 18.95
N ARG A 78 -14.27 -44.26 19.54
CA ARG A 78 -14.47 -44.04 20.98
C ARG A 78 -13.46 -44.80 21.82
N THR A 79 -13.24 -46.09 21.50
CA THR A 79 -12.28 -46.91 22.23
C THR A 79 -10.85 -46.39 22.10
N TYR A 80 -10.41 -45.99 20.93
CA TYR A 80 -9.08 -45.39 20.73
C TYR A 80 -8.92 -44.06 21.44
N THR A 81 -9.94 -43.20 21.43
CA THR A 81 -9.94 -41.95 22.19
C THR A 81 -9.85 -42.18 23.69
N GLU A 82 -10.63 -43.12 24.23
CA GLU A 82 -10.54 -43.50 25.65
C GLU A 82 -9.16 -44.06 26.05
N VAL A 83 -8.50 -44.82 25.15
CA VAL A 83 -7.13 -45.31 25.35
C VAL A 83 -6.16 -44.12 25.35
N ALA A 84 -6.26 -43.25 24.39
CA ALA A 84 -5.42 -42.08 24.22
C ALA A 84 -5.53 -41.07 25.39
N ASP A 85 -6.74 -40.90 25.96
CA ASP A 85 -6.98 -40.03 27.11
C ASP A 85 -6.41 -40.60 28.39
N ARG A 86 -6.38 -41.93 28.55
CA ARG A 86 -5.85 -42.61 29.72
C ARG A 86 -4.35 -42.83 29.70
N ASP A 87 -3.79 -42.93 28.47
CA ASP A 87 -2.37 -43.15 28.25
C ASP A 87 -1.89 -42.26 27.09
N PRO A 88 -1.54 -41.02 27.38
CA PRO A 88 -1.04 -40.09 26.38
C PRO A 88 0.27 -40.52 25.69
N SER A 89 0.97 -41.53 26.21
CA SER A 89 2.17 -42.09 25.58
C SER A 89 1.85 -43.16 24.52
N CYS A 90 0.57 -43.61 24.44
CA CYS A 90 0.15 -44.61 23.46
C CYS A 90 -0.04 -44.00 22.04
N GLY A 91 1.03 -43.75 21.32
CA GLY A 91 1.02 -43.19 19.96
C GLY A 91 0.15 -43.97 18.97
N GLU A 92 0.09 -45.34 19.09
CA GLU A 92 -0.71 -46.18 18.19
C GLU A 92 -2.24 -45.91 18.36
N ALA A 93 -2.72 -45.54 19.55
CA ALA A 93 -4.13 -45.21 19.77
C ALA A 93 -4.48 -43.91 19.07
N PHE A 94 -3.65 -42.89 19.20
CA PHE A 94 -3.83 -41.63 18.49
C PHE A 94 -3.77 -41.86 16.97
N TYR A 95 -2.77 -42.61 16.47
CA TYR A 95 -2.63 -42.91 15.05
C TYR A 95 -3.87 -43.58 14.46
N ARG A 96 -4.41 -44.61 15.14
CA ARG A 96 -5.61 -45.33 14.66
C ARG A 96 -6.85 -44.47 14.70
N ALA A 97 -7.01 -43.64 15.72
CA ALA A 97 -8.11 -42.69 15.78
C ALA A 97 -8.01 -41.68 14.59
N GLY A 98 -6.83 -41.16 14.33
CA GLY A 98 -6.57 -40.30 13.18
C GLY A 98 -6.88 -40.97 11.83
N CYS A 99 -6.49 -42.27 11.66
CA CYS A 99 -6.83 -43.02 10.45
C CYS A 99 -8.34 -43.20 10.26
N LEU A 100 -9.11 -43.38 11.31
CA LEU A 100 -10.56 -43.49 11.25
C LEU A 100 -11.22 -42.15 10.85
N LEU A 101 -10.78 -41.05 11.45
CA LEU A 101 -11.26 -39.70 11.10
C LEU A 101 -10.94 -39.38 9.64
N LYS A 102 -9.73 -39.71 9.19
CA LYS A 102 -9.35 -39.53 7.77
C LYS A 102 -10.25 -40.31 6.81
N ARG A 103 -10.69 -41.51 7.22
CA ARG A 103 -11.67 -42.34 6.45
C ARG A 103 -13.06 -41.73 6.46
N GLN A 104 -13.41 -40.94 7.47
CA GLN A 104 -14.68 -40.21 7.57
C GLN A 104 -14.65 -38.84 6.89
N ASP A 105 -13.58 -38.56 6.13
CA ASP A 105 -13.34 -37.29 5.41
C ASP A 105 -13.22 -36.09 6.36
N ASP A 106 -12.70 -36.33 7.57
CA ASP A 106 -12.34 -35.30 8.56
C ASP A 106 -10.80 -35.17 8.67
N PRO A 107 -10.13 -34.46 7.74
CA PRO A 107 -8.69 -34.28 7.78
C PRO A 107 -8.22 -33.36 8.93
N GLU A 108 -9.06 -32.42 9.38
CA GLU A 108 -8.72 -31.53 10.49
C GLU A 108 -8.67 -32.31 11.83
N GLY A 109 -9.71 -33.06 12.14
CA GLY A 109 -9.73 -33.96 13.29
C GLY A 109 -8.60 -34.97 13.22
N ALA A 110 -8.38 -35.59 12.08
CA ALA A 110 -7.29 -36.54 11.86
C ALA A 110 -5.91 -35.92 12.15
N SER A 111 -5.67 -34.67 11.71
CA SER A 111 -4.41 -33.96 11.90
C SER A 111 -4.06 -33.74 13.38
N VAL A 112 -5.06 -33.45 14.20
CA VAL A 112 -4.91 -33.32 15.66
C VAL A 112 -4.45 -34.65 16.28
N PHE A 113 -5.05 -35.76 15.88
CA PHE A 113 -4.69 -37.07 16.40
C PHE A 113 -3.32 -37.54 15.92
N PHE A 114 -2.97 -37.33 14.65
CA PHE A 114 -1.62 -37.64 14.14
C PHE A 114 -0.53 -36.76 14.79
N SER A 115 -0.82 -35.50 15.10
CA SER A 115 0.09 -34.62 15.83
C SER A 115 0.33 -35.14 17.24
N ARG A 116 -0.72 -35.58 17.94
CA ARG A 116 -0.59 -36.21 19.27
C ARG A 116 0.15 -37.53 19.21
N ALA A 117 -0.03 -38.33 18.14
CA ALA A 117 0.73 -39.57 17.94
C ALA A 117 2.25 -39.30 17.87
N LEU A 118 2.66 -38.24 17.09
CA LEU A 118 4.06 -37.81 17.04
C LEU A 118 4.56 -37.29 18.40
N SER A 119 3.72 -36.60 19.17
CA SER A 119 4.07 -36.06 20.50
C SER A 119 4.16 -37.14 21.57
N SER A 120 3.75 -38.36 21.29
CA SER A 120 3.81 -39.49 22.24
C SER A 120 5.25 -39.97 22.53
N GLY A 121 6.24 -39.43 21.82
CA GLY A 121 7.64 -39.84 21.94
C GLY A 121 8.02 -41.07 21.08
N VAL A 122 7.05 -41.69 20.41
CA VAL A 122 7.31 -42.79 19.46
C VAL A 122 7.54 -42.21 18.06
N ARG A 123 8.77 -42.33 17.56
CA ARG A 123 9.11 -41.97 16.20
C ARG A 123 8.66 -43.06 15.25
N ASP A 124 7.63 -42.79 14.45
CA ASP A 124 7.06 -43.67 13.45
C ASP A 124 6.71 -42.89 12.21
N ARG A 125 7.32 -43.29 11.11
CA ARG A 125 7.16 -42.65 9.78
C ARG A 125 5.68 -42.56 9.37
N ARG A 126 4.86 -43.55 9.74
CA ARG A 126 3.43 -43.55 9.45
C ARG A 126 2.71 -42.35 10.06
N TYR A 127 3.13 -41.89 11.24
CA TYR A 127 2.51 -40.75 11.92
C TYR A 127 2.78 -39.44 11.17
N SER A 128 4.03 -39.21 10.78
CA SER A 128 4.41 -37.99 10.06
C SER A 128 3.84 -37.96 8.63
N GLU A 129 3.87 -39.07 7.88
CA GLU A 129 3.31 -39.13 6.55
C GLU A 129 1.80 -38.86 6.52
N ASN A 130 1.06 -39.45 7.45
CA ASN A 130 -0.37 -39.22 7.55
C ASN A 130 -0.70 -37.79 8.02
N LEU A 131 0.05 -37.24 8.95
CA LEU A 131 -0.10 -35.85 9.34
C LEU A 131 0.15 -34.92 8.15
N LEU A 132 1.25 -35.12 7.42
CA LEU A 132 1.56 -34.31 6.23
C LEU A 132 0.47 -34.38 5.16
N ALA A 133 -0.14 -35.54 4.99
CA ALA A 133 -1.25 -35.74 4.06
C ALA A 133 -2.54 -35.00 4.50
N CYS A 134 -2.69 -34.72 5.79
CA CYS A 134 -3.84 -34.00 6.36
C CYS A 134 -3.59 -32.49 6.48
N LEU A 135 -2.34 -32.03 6.43
CA LEU A 135 -2.03 -30.63 6.56
C LEU A 135 -2.48 -29.85 5.31
N PRO A 136 -3.11 -28.66 5.48
CA PRO A 136 -3.46 -27.78 4.38
C PRO A 136 -2.27 -27.45 3.49
N ALA A 137 -2.49 -27.20 2.21
CA ALA A 137 -1.43 -26.80 1.27
C ALA A 137 -0.74 -25.48 1.67
N SER A 138 -1.43 -24.62 2.43
CA SER A 138 -0.93 -23.36 2.97
C SER A 138 -0.01 -23.51 4.17
N THR A 139 0.19 -24.73 4.72
CA THR A 139 1.05 -24.95 5.89
C THR A 139 2.49 -24.52 5.58
N PRO A 140 3.13 -23.71 6.45
CA PRO A 140 4.49 -23.24 6.23
C PRO A 140 5.50 -24.37 6.00
N GLN A 141 6.46 -24.16 5.12
CA GLN A 141 7.46 -25.16 4.76
C GLN A 141 8.24 -25.71 5.97
N TRP A 142 8.57 -24.87 6.94
CA TRP A 142 9.25 -25.28 8.16
C TRP A 142 8.45 -26.27 9.01
N GLN A 143 7.14 -26.04 9.14
CA GLN A 143 6.26 -26.93 9.87
C GLN A 143 6.14 -28.29 9.18
N ARG A 144 6.04 -28.30 7.85
CA ARG A 144 6.04 -29.56 7.07
C ARG A 144 7.36 -30.30 7.20
N LEU A 145 8.48 -29.59 7.19
CA LEU A 145 9.81 -30.14 7.35
C LEU A 145 10.00 -30.74 8.74
N GLU A 146 9.57 -30.02 9.79
CA GLU A 146 9.65 -30.50 11.16
C GLU A 146 8.85 -31.80 11.34
N VAL A 147 7.61 -31.85 10.88
CA VAL A 147 6.75 -33.03 10.94
C VAL A 147 7.38 -34.21 10.19
N LEU A 148 7.91 -33.98 8.99
CA LEU A 148 8.57 -35.03 8.21
C LEU A 148 9.79 -35.60 8.96
N LEU A 149 10.68 -34.72 9.40
CA LEU A 149 11.93 -35.12 10.04
C LEU A 149 11.69 -35.80 11.40
N SER A 150 10.73 -35.36 12.17
CA SER A 150 10.40 -35.93 13.49
C SER A 150 9.90 -37.37 13.39
N GLY A 151 9.38 -37.80 12.26
CA GLY A 151 8.85 -39.16 12.07
C GLY A 151 9.84 -40.19 11.48
N LEU A 152 11.12 -39.84 11.29
CA LEU A 152 12.11 -40.70 10.63
C LEU A 152 13.10 -41.27 11.67
N PRO A 153 12.83 -42.42 12.29
CA PRO A 153 13.69 -42.99 13.32
C PRO A 153 15.05 -43.50 12.81
N GLU A 154 15.15 -43.84 11.52
CA GLU A 154 16.36 -44.34 10.90
C GLU A 154 17.53 -43.33 10.89
N HIS A 155 17.27 -42.07 11.16
CA HIS A 155 18.25 -40.98 11.15
C HIS A 155 18.59 -40.41 12.54
N GLU A 156 18.21 -41.09 13.59
CA GLU A 156 18.47 -40.63 14.98
C GLU A 156 19.96 -40.41 15.28
N ASN A 157 20.86 -41.14 14.60
CA ASN A 157 22.31 -41.02 14.75
C ASN A 157 22.98 -40.25 13.59
N ASP A 158 22.22 -39.49 12.82
CA ASP A 158 22.74 -38.66 11.73
C ASP A 158 22.82 -37.19 12.15
N ALA A 159 24.02 -36.70 12.42
CA ALA A 159 24.23 -35.32 12.85
C ALA A 159 23.74 -34.29 11.84
N ALA A 160 23.86 -34.55 10.54
CA ALA A 160 23.41 -33.62 9.50
C ALA A 160 21.88 -33.55 9.47
N TRP A 161 21.22 -34.66 9.70
CA TRP A 161 19.75 -34.74 9.79
C TRP A 161 19.23 -34.05 11.06
N LEU A 162 19.83 -34.31 12.22
CA LEU A 162 19.46 -33.67 13.48
C LEU A 162 19.64 -32.15 13.39
N ARG A 163 20.67 -31.64 12.71
CA ARG A 163 20.84 -30.20 12.48
C ARG A 163 19.72 -29.58 11.65
N LYS A 164 19.23 -30.32 10.64
CA LYS A 164 18.08 -29.84 9.85
C LYS A 164 16.79 -29.83 10.66
N LEU A 165 16.56 -30.86 11.48
CA LEU A 165 15.42 -30.94 12.38
C LEU A 165 15.47 -29.82 13.43
N LEU A 166 16.62 -29.61 14.05
CA LEU A 166 16.85 -28.51 14.99
C LEU A 166 16.55 -27.15 14.35
N GLN A 167 17.01 -26.93 13.14
CA GLN A 167 16.76 -25.68 12.41
C GLN A 167 15.25 -25.47 12.22
N ALA A 168 14.49 -26.49 11.84
CA ALA A 168 13.05 -26.40 11.67
C ALA A 168 12.35 -26.12 13.01
N GLN A 169 12.72 -26.80 14.09
CA GLN A 169 12.14 -26.63 15.42
C GLN A 169 12.43 -25.24 16.00
N LEU A 170 13.64 -24.73 15.84
CA LEU A 170 14.00 -23.36 16.26
C LEU A 170 13.21 -22.32 15.49
N HIS A 171 13.04 -22.51 14.18
CA HIS A 171 12.24 -21.59 13.34
C HIS A 171 10.77 -21.55 13.75
N LEU A 172 10.26 -22.68 14.24
CA LEU A 172 8.88 -22.81 14.72
C LEU A 172 8.71 -22.43 16.20
N GLY A 173 9.82 -22.12 16.90
CA GLY A 173 9.80 -21.81 18.32
C GLY A 173 9.49 -23.00 19.24
N LEU A 174 9.72 -24.23 18.77
CA LEU A 174 9.47 -25.47 19.49
C LEU A 174 10.62 -25.80 20.47
N ASN A 175 10.72 -25.07 21.58
CA ASN A 175 11.85 -25.15 22.50
C ASN A 175 12.06 -26.56 23.07
N GLY A 176 11.00 -27.24 23.52
CA GLY A 176 11.09 -28.60 24.08
C GLY A 176 11.65 -29.64 23.09
N PRO A 177 11.04 -29.80 21.88
CA PRO A 177 11.59 -30.65 20.83
C PRO A 177 13.03 -30.26 20.41
N ALA A 178 13.31 -28.96 20.28
CA ALA A 178 14.65 -28.48 19.92
C ALA A 178 15.70 -28.85 20.98
N ARG A 179 15.35 -28.83 22.27
CA ARG A 179 16.24 -29.30 23.34
C ARG A 179 16.56 -30.79 23.22
N CYS A 180 15.52 -31.63 23.04
CA CYS A 180 15.74 -33.07 22.85
C CYS A 180 16.64 -33.35 21.61
N THR A 181 16.48 -32.57 20.56
CA THR A 181 17.31 -32.70 19.35
C THR A 181 18.75 -32.24 19.60
N LEU A 182 18.95 -31.18 20.38
CA LEU A 182 20.30 -30.74 20.80
C LEU A 182 20.99 -31.76 21.69
N ASP A 183 20.27 -32.35 22.64
CA ASP A 183 20.80 -33.40 23.51
C ASP A 183 21.23 -34.63 22.69
N ALA A 184 20.37 -35.08 21.76
CA ALA A 184 20.69 -36.17 20.85
C ALA A 184 21.87 -35.83 19.92
N LEU A 185 21.99 -34.57 19.48
CA LEU A 185 23.13 -34.13 18.66
C LEU A 185 24.43 -34.11 19.47
N ALA A 186 24.39 -33.69 20.75
CA ALA A 186 25.54 -33.65 21.65
C ALA A 186 26.07 -35.03 21.96
N ASP A 187 25.22 -36.07 21.93
CA ASP A 187 25.64 -37.47 22.15
C ASP A 187 26.44 -38.04 20.96
N ILE A 188 26.32 -37.49 19.78
CA ILE A 188 26.91 -38.03 18.54
C ILE A 188 27.95 -37.13 17.86
N ASP A 189 27.94 -35.82 18.13
CA ASP A 189 28.83 -34.85 17.52
C ASP A 189 29.09 -33.67 18.48
N GLU A 190 30.19 -32.96 18.28
CA GLU A 190 30.45 -31.73 19.03
C GLU A 190 29.52 -30.61 18.56
N LEU A 191 28.88 -29.95 19.53
CA LEU A 191 28.01 -28.82 19.27
C LEU A 191 28.85 -27.63 18.84
N SER A 192 28.43 -27.00 17.75
CA SER A 192 28.99 -25.73 17.29
C SER A 192 28.69 -24.57 18.24
N ALA A 193 29.44 -23.48 18.15
CA ALA A 193 29.19 -22.29 18.95
C ALA A 193 27.73 -21.77 18.79
N GLN A 194 27.16 -21.93 17.63
CA GLN A 194 25.77 -21.57 17.34
C GLN A 194 24.77 -22.48 18.08
N GLU A 195 25.00 -23.80 18.04
CA GLU A 195 24.13 -24.80 18.68
C GLU A 195 24.18 -24.67 20.20
N LEU A 196 25.37 -24.44 20.77
CA LEU A 196 25.55 -24.11 22.18
C LEU A 196 24.83 -22.81 22.57
N PHE A 197 24.85 -21.82 21.71
CA PHE A 197 24.11 -20.58 21.95
C PHE A 197 22.59 -20.84 21.97
N GLU A 198 22.04 -21.58 21.01
CA GLU A 198 20.63 -21.96 20.97
C GLU A 198 20.21 -22.79 22.22
N GLN A 199 21.08 -23.68 22.66
CA GLN A 199 20.87 -24.42 23.93
C GLN A 199 20.74 -23.46 25.10
N GLY A 200 21.61 -22.45 25.19
CA GLY A 200 21.55 -21.41 26.19
C GLY A 200 20.26 -20.57 26.09
N VAL A 201 19.79 -20.25 24.88
CA VAL A 201 18.54 -19.51 24.67
C VAL A 201 17.34 -20.32 25.10
N ILE A 202 17.29 -21.62 24.80
CA ILE A 202 16.21 -22.50 25.23
C ILE A 202 16.17 -22.59 26.75
N ALA A 203 17.31 -22.84 27.39
CA ALA A 203 17.41 -22.91 28.85
C ALA A 203 16.98 -21.58 29.52
N HIS A 204 17.39 -20.45 28.92
CA HIS A 204 16.97 -19.12 29.39
C HIS A 204 15.45 -18.92 29.32
N ARG A 205 14.83 -19.31 28.21
CA ARG A 205 13.36 -19.21 28.02
C ARG A 205 12.59 -20.12 28.96
N GLU A 206 13.18 -21.24 29.35
CA GLU A 206 12.63 -22.19 30.36
C GLU A 206 12.87 -21.74 31.81
N GLY A 207 13.62 -20.66 32.00
CA GLY A 207 13.94 -20.10 33.30
C GLY A 207 15.13 -20.76 34.00
N ASP A 208 15.78 -21.75 33.40
CA ASP A 208 17.01 -22.40 33.91
C ASP A 208 18.24 -21.54 33.68
N ARG A 209 18.46 -20.58 34.54
CA ARG A 209 19.57 -19.63 34.45
C ARG A 209 20.95 -20.27 34.53
N THR A 210 21.04 -21.40 35.26
CA THR A 210 22.32 -22.09 35.47
C THR A 210 22.78 -22.78 34.20
N SER A 211 21.93 -23.57 33.60
CA SER A 211 22.21 -24.26 32.34
C SER A 211 22.37 -23.25 31.22
N ALA A 212 21.57 -22.16 31.18
CA ALA A 212 21.73 -21.07 30.20
C ALA A 212 23.12 -20.43 30.31
N ALA A 213 23.56 -20.07 31.51
CA ALA A 213 24.88 -19.47 31.70
C ALA A 213 26.03 -20.40 31.27
N ALA A 214 25.94 -21.68 31.57
CA ALA A 214 26.94 -22.70 31.19
C ALA A 214 27.00 -22.84 29.64
N SER A 215 25.85 -22.98 28.99
CA SER A 215 25.77 -23.11 27.53
C SER A 215 26.25 -21.84 26.81
N PHE A 216 25.92 -20.66 27.32
CA PHE A 216 26.43 -19.40 26.78
C PHE A 216 27.95 -19.25 26.95
N ALA A 217 28.51 -19.66 28.10
CA ALA A 217 29.95 -19.65 28.31
C ALA A 217 30.67 -20.62 27.34
N ALA A 218 30.10 -21.82 27.16
CA ALA A 218 30.61 -22.80 26.17
C ALA A 218 30.55 -22.26 24.75
N ALA A 219 29.43 -21.62 24.34
CA ALA A 219 29.25 -20.98 23.05
C ALA A 219 30.32 -19.90 22.79
N CYS A 220 30.55 -19.05 23.79
CA CYS A 220 31.56 -17.99 23.71
C CYS A 220 32.98 -18.56 23.60
N LYS A 221 33.28 -19.66 24.29
CA LYS A 221 34.57 -20.34 24.20
C LYS A 221 34.77 -20.99 22.82
N ALA A 222 33.77 -21.66 22.29
CA ALA A 222 33.78 -22.31 20.98
C ALA A 222 33.92 -21.29 19.83
N ALA A 223 33.36 -20.09 19.95
CA ALA A 223 33.40 -19.03 18.94
C ALA A 223 34.75 -18.32 18.82
N GLY A 224 35.69 -18.57 19.76
CA GLY A 224 36.98 -17.88 19.83
C GLY A 224 36.89 -16.44 20.33
N GLY A 225 37.75 -16.04 21.26
CA GLY A 225 37.62 -14.89 22.17
C GLY A 225 37.32 -13.50 21.60
N LYS A 226 37.52 -13.24 20.27
CA LYS A 226 37.13 -11.94 19.68
C LYS A 226 35.62 -11.82 19.35
N ALA A 227 34.96 -12.93 19.06
CA ALA A 227 33.56 -12.92 18.66
C ALA A 227 32.60 -12.81 19.86
N CYS A 228 33.06 -13.03 21.09
CA CYS A 228 32.25 -13.01 22.30
C CYS A 228 32.80 -12.14 23.43
N SER A 229 33.65 -11.14 23.11
CA SER A 229 34.25 -10.26 24.11
C SER A 229 33.22 -9.53 25.00
N LYS A 230 32.00 -9.36 24.49
CA LYS A 230 30.87 -8.73 25.17
C LYS A 230 29.79 -9.72 25.64
N GLY A 231 30.14 -11.00 25.74
CA GLY A 231 29.25 -12.07 26.19
C GLY A 231 28.22 -12.55 25.15
N PRO A 232 27.25 -13.36 25.58
CA PRO A 232 26.29 -14.00 24.69
C PRO A 232 25.39 -13.04 23.92
N ALA A 233 25.13 -11.86 24.46
CA ALA A 233 24.34 -10.83 23.79
C ALA A 233 24.91 -10.41 22.44
N GLN A 234 26.25 -10.51 22.25
CA GLN A 234 26.90 -10.20 20.97
C GLN A 234 26.49 -11.18 19.86
N PHE A 235 26.26 -12.45 20.19
CA PHE A 235 25.69 -13.41 19.24
C PHE A 235 24.29 -12.99 18.79
N ALA A 236 23.42 -12.60 19.70
CA ALA A 236 22.11 -12.09 19.37
C ALA A 236 22.18 -10.84 18.49
N CYS A 237 23.08 -9.89 18.81
CA CYS A 237 23.33 -8.70 17.98
C CYS A 237 23.77 -9.04 16.56
N SER A 238 24.67 -10.00 16.39
CA SER A 238 25.17 -10.41 15.07
C SER A 238 24.10 -11.00 14.16
N ARG A 239 23.02 -11.50 14.74
CA ARG A 239 21.84 -12.06 14.06
C ARG A 239 20.71 -11.04 13.87
N GLY A 240 20.85 -9.85 14.44
CA GLY A 240 19.79 -8.82 14.42
C GLY A 240 18.65 -9.09 15.41
N ASP A 241 18.79 -10.05 16.32
CA ASP A 241 17.80 -10.29 17.38
C ASP A 241 18.04 -9.34 18.55
N TRP A 242 17.63 -8.09 18.34
CA TRP A 242 17.84 -6.99 19.28
C TRP A 242 17.12 -7.19 20.60
N ARG A 243 15.94 -7.89 20.58
CA ARG A 243 15.18 -8.16 21.79
C ARG A 243 15.91 -9.14 22.69
N LEU A 244 16.31 -10.27 22.14
CA LEU A 244 17.11 -11.24 22.87
C LEU A 244 18.43 -10.63 23.35
N ALA A 245 19.10 -9.84 22.51
CA ALA A 245 20.33 -9.15 22.90
C ALA A 245 20.14 -8.23 24.09
N ALA A 246 19.06 -7.46 24.14
CA ALA A 246 18.76 -6.59 25.27
C ALA A 246 18.53 -7.40 26.56
N GLU A 247 17.75 -8.47 26.52
CA GLU A 247 17.52 -9.38 27.64
C GLU A 247 18.82 -10.00 28.14
N LEU A 248 19.68 -10.46 27.21
CA LEU A 248 20.97 -11.09 27.58
C LEU A 248 21.96 -10.07 28.15
N PHE A 249 21.99 -8.80 27.70
CA PHE A 249 22.80 -7.76 28.33
C PHE A 249 22.34 -7.44 29.75
N GLU A 250 21.03 -7.55 30.02
CA GLU A 250 20.51 -7.34 31.38
C GLU A 250 20.90 -8.47 32.34
N ILE A 251 20.91 -9.74 31.88
CA ILE A 251 21.03 -10.91 32.72
C ILE A 251 22.41 -11.55 32.71
N TYR A 252 23.06 -11.63 31.53
CA TYR A 252 24.34 -12.33 31.31
C TYR A 252 25.40 -11.40 30.74
N PRO A 253 25.91 -10.40 31.51
CA PRO A 253 26.99 -9.54 31.03
C PRO A 253 28.25 -10.37 30.78
N GLY A 254 28.99 -10.04 29.72
CA GLY A 254 30.27 -10.69 29.40
C GLY A 254 31.31 -10.52 30.52
N GLU A 255 32.19 -11.50 30.64
CA GLU A 255 33.33 -11.41 31.59
C GLU A 255 34.16 -10.18 31.26
N GLY A 256 34.39 -9.30 32.26
CA GLY A 256 35.16 -8.07 32.07
C GLY A 256 34.40 -6.88 31.48
N MET A 257 33.13 -7.02 31.12
CA MET A 257 32.31 -5.91 30.65
C MET A 257 32.07 -4.89 31.77
N THR A 258 32.44 -3.66 31.53
CA THR A 258 32.19 -2.57 32.48
C THR A 258 30.73 -2.17 32.53
N ARG A 259 30.32 -1.52 33.62
CA ARG A 259 28.95 -1.00 33.77
C ARG A 259 28.61 0.03 32.68
N VAL A 260 29.58 0.82 32.22
CA VAL A 260 29.43 1.78 31.13
C VAL A 260 29.14 1.06 29.82
N GLU A 261 29.99 0.09 29.45
CA GLU A 261 29.80 -0.69 28.22
C GLU A 261 28.46 -1.39 28.20
N ARG A 262 28.08 -2.01 29.30
CA ARG A 262 26.78 -2.68 29.41
C ARG A 262 25.61 -1.72 29.19
N ALA A 263 25.61 -0.57 29.84
CA ALA A 263 24.56 0.42 29.68
C ALA A 263 24.50 0.95 28.22
N TYR A 264 25.66 1.17 27.61
CA TYR A 264 25.74 1.63 26.22
C TYR A 264 25.19 0.58 25.22
N GLU A 265 25.63 -0.66 25.33
CA GLU A 265 25.21 -1.72 24.41
C GLU A 265 23.71 -2.09 24.59
N LEU A 266 23.23 -2.09 25.84
CA LEU A 266 21.81 -2.26 26.12
C LEU A 266 21.01 -1.10 25.51
N ALA A 267 21.44 0.14 25.68
CA ALA A 267 20.81 1.29 25.09
C ALA A 267 20.76 1.18 23.55
N TYR A 268 21.85 0.71 22.95
CA TYR A 268 21.90 0.50 21.49
C TYR A 268 20.87 -0.53 21.01
N CYS A 269 20.72 -1.64 21.73
CA CYS A 269 19.70 -2.64 21.40
C CYS A 269 18.27 -2.08 21.55
N LEU A 270 18.00 -1.37 22.64
CA LEU A 270 16.70 -0.73 22.89
C LEU A 270 16.36 0.32 21.82
N ASP A 271 17.36 1.10 21.38
CA ASP A 271 17.19 2.07 20.30
C ASP A 271 16.82 1.38 18.97
N ARG A 272 17.44 0.23 18.67
CA ARG A 272 17.08 -0.62 17.51
C ARG A 272 15.67 -1.20 17.61
N LEU A 273 15.17 -1.46 18.80
CA LEU A 273 13.81 -1.90 19.10
C LEU A 273 12.79 -0.75 19.09
N ARG A 274 13.23 0.50 18.90
CA ARG A 274 12.43 1.72 19.00
C ARG A 274 11.85 1.95 20.43
N GLU A 275 12.44 1.35 21.42
CA GLU A 275 12.14 1.59 22.83
C GLU A 275 12.93 2.81 23.33
N HIS A 276 12.65 3.98 22.73
CA HIS A 276 13.49 5.18 22.83
C HIS A 276 13.58 5.74 24.25
N GLU A 277 12.52 5.65 25.06
CA GLU A 277 12.54 6.09 26.47
C GLU A 277 13.51 5.25 27.30
N ARG A 278 13.46 3.93 27.15
CA ARG A 278 14.39 3.02 27.84
C ARG A 278 15.82 3.22 27.33
N ALA A 279 15.99 3.39 26.03
CA ALA A 279 17.30 3.68 25.42
C ALA A 279 17.88 4.99 25.97
N GLN A 280 17.08 6.06 26.06
CA GLN A 280 17.49 7.32 26.67
C GLN A 280 18.00 7.12 28.11
N GLY A 281 17.25 6.38 28.94
CA GLY A 281 17.64 6.08 30.31
C GLY A 281 18.98 5.37 30.40
N GLN A 282 19.22 4.36 29.53
CA GLN A 282 20.47 3.61 29.54
C GLN A 282 21.66 4.43 28.95
N TYR A 283 21.43 5.24 27.92
CA TYR A 283 22.48 6.18 27.44
C TYR A 283 22.79 7.25 28.48
N ALA A 284 21.79 7.76 29.23
CA ALA A 284 22.01 8.69 30.33
C ALA A 284 22.84 8.05 31.43
N LEU A 285 22.56 6.80 31.77
CA LEU A 285 23.38 6.04 32.75
C LEU A 285 24.83 5.90 32.23
N ALA A 286 25.02 5.48 30.99
CA ALA A 286 26.36 5.36 30.41
C ALA A 286 27.10 6.69 30.39
N ALA A 287 26.46 7.79 30.02
CA ALA A 287 27.03 9.14 30.02
C ALA A 287 27.39 9.65 31.44
N SER A 288 26.58 9.29 32.44
CA SER A 288 26.86 9.65 33.84
C SER A 288 28.09 8.92 34.42
N LEU A 289 28.36 7.72 33.93
CA LEU A 289 29.50 6.90 34.36
C LEU A 289 30.80 7.21 33.59
N ASP A 290 30.67 7.74 32.39
CA ASP A 290 31.77 8.18 31.52
C ASP A 290 31.43 9.53 30.86
N THR A 291 31.66 10.62 31.62
CA THR A 291 31.32 11.97 31.20
C THR A 291 32.20 12.52 30.06
N GLY A 292 33.31 11.86 29.75
CA GLY A 292 34.24 12.26 28.66
C GLY A 292 33.93 11.66 27.31
N ASN A 293 32.96 10.75 27.21
CA ASN A 293 32.67 10.04 25.98
C ASN A 293 31.69 10.80 25.10
N GLY A 294 32.21 11.56 24.14
CA GLY A 294 31.40 12.32 23.19
C GLY A 294 30.43 11.50 22.38
N ASN A 295 30.77 10.24 22.03
CA ASN A 295 29.86 9.37 21.29
C ASN A 295 28.65 8.94 22.14
N THR A 296 28.86 8.62 23.40
CA THR A 296 27.76 8.27 24.32
C THR A 296 26.83 9.47 24.51
N LEU A 297 27.41 10.66 24.72
CA LEU A 297 26.64 11.92 24.82
C LEU A 297 25.86 12.20 23.53
N TYR A 298 26.46 11.99 22.36
CA TYR A 298 25.76 12.14 21.09
C TYR A 298 24.59 11.15 20.95
N LYS A 299 24.79 9.88 21.32
CA LYS A 299 23.72 8.87 21.32
C LYS A 299 22.61 9.21 22.30
N LEU A 300 22.95 9.73 23.49
CA LEU A 300 21.96 10.26 24.43
C LEU A 300 21.15 11.39 23.80
N GLY A 301 21.83 12.32 23.12
CA GLY A 301 21.16 13.40 22.39
C GLY A 301 20.15 12.87 21.35
N LEU A 302 20.53 11.88 20.56
CA LEU A 302 19.64 11.24 19.57
C LEU A 302 18.43 10.55 20.20
N ALA A 303 18.65 9.79 21.26
CA ALA A 303 17.57 9.11 21.96
C ALA A 303 16.60 10.12 22.60
N SER A 304 17.13 11.17 23.23
CA SER A 304 16.34 12.27 23.81
C SER A 304 15.51 13.01 22.76
N GLU A 305 16.08 13.25 21.59
CA GLU A 305 15.38 13.88 20.46
C GLU A 305 14.20 13.00 19.97
N ARG A 306 14.38 11.69 19.91
CA ARG A 306 13.33 10.74 19.52
C ARG A 306 12.18 10.65 20.52
N VAL A 307 12.47 10.85 21.79
CA VAL A 307 11.47 10.92 22.88
C VAL A 307 10.78 12.28 22.94
N GLY A 308 11.36 13.29 22.27
CA GLY A 308 10.86 14.67 22.31
C GLY A 308 11.44 15.51 23.46
N ASP A 309 12.38 14.97 24.23
CA ASP A 309 13.12 15.72 25.26
C ASP A 309 14.23 16.55 24.62
N LEU A 310 13.82 17.61 23.92
CA LEU A 310 14.71 18.48 23.15
C LEU A 310 15.72 19.23 24.03
N ALA A 311 15.35 19.52 25.27
CA ALA A 311 16.24 20.23 26.20
C ALA A 311 17.43 19.36 26.64
N THR A 312 17.18 18.07 26.92
CA THR A 312 18.24 17.09 27.21
C THR A 312 19.04 16.77 25.96
N ALA A 313 18.39 16.66 24.79
CA ALA A 313 19.06 16.45 23.51
C ALA A 313 20.05 17.56 23.19
N GLU A 314 19.63 18.83 23.30
CA GLU A 314 20.47 20.00 23.06
C GLU A 314 21.69 20.03 23.98
N ARG A 315 21.47 19.83 25.28
CA ARG A 315 22.58 19.81 26.27
C ARG A 315 23.55 18.67 25.96
N SER A 316 23.06 17.50 25.65
CA SER A 316 23.89 16.33 25.33
C SER A 316 24.73 16.56 24.07
N TYR A 317 24.18 17.18 23.03
CA TYR A 317 24.94 17.58 21.85
C TYR A 317 25.97 18.67 22.15
N GLN A 318 25.61 19.66 22.99
CA GLN A 318 26.54 20.70 23.41
C GLN A 318 27.76 20.11 24.16
N GLU A 319 27.51 19.19 25.10
CA GLU A 319 28.58 18.53 25.84
C GLU A 319 29.41 17.61 24.95
N ALA A 320 28.77 16.85 24.06
CA ALA A 320 29.46 16.04 23.08
C ALA A 320 30.41 16.88 22.21
N LEU A 321 29.98 18.06 21.75
CA LEU A 321 30.80 18.97 20.96
C LEU A 321 32.03 19.48 21.72
N ARG A 322 31.95 19.65 23.05
CA ARG A 322 33.10 20.02 23.89
C ARG A 322 34.19 18.97 23.93
N THR A 323 33.86 17.70 23.67
CA THR A 323 34.85 16.61 23.63
C THR A 323 35.67 16.59 22.34
N LEU A 324 35.24 17.33 21.31
CA LEU A 324 35.89 17.32 20.00
C LEU A 324 37.06 18.34 19.94
N LYS A 325 38.18 17.92 19.37
CA LYS A 325 39.32 18.83 19.07
C LYS A 325 38.97 19.90 18.02
N LYS A 326 38.06 19.57 17.10
CA LYS A 326 37.56 20.47 16.04
C LYS A 326 36.03 20.38 15.96
N PRO A 327 35.29 21.12 16.83
CA PRO A 327 33.82 21.04 16.83
C PRO A 327 33.16 21.63 15.58
N ALA A 328 33.83 22.61 14.92
CA ALA A 328 33.34 23.16 13.67
C ALA A 328 33.20 22.07 12.58
N ARG A 329 32.12 22.15 11.80
CA ARG A 329 31.74 21.15 10.75
C ARG A 329 31.42 19.76 11.28
N SER A 330 31.24 19.58 12.58
CA SER A 330 30.70 18.34 13.13
C SER A 330 29.20 18.25 12.90
N TRP A 331 28.74 17.08 12.44
CA TRP A 331 27.32 16.75 12.33
C TRP A 331 26.54 16.99 13.63
N TRP A 332 27.22 16.95 14.79
CA TRP A 332 26.58 17.19 16.07
C TRP A 332 26.09 18.64 16.22
N ASN A 333 26.78 19.61 15.55
CA ASN A 333 26.27 21.00 15.47
C ASN A 333 24.94 21.08 14.73
N TYR A 334 24.81 20.29 13.64
CA TYR A 334 23.57 20.27 12.88
C TYR A 334 22.40 19.76 13.74
N ARG A 335 22.59 18.61 14.41
CA ARG A 335 21.58 18.04 15.31
C ARG A 335 21.22 19.00 16.45
N ARG A 336 22.23 19.64 17.03
CA ARG A 336 22.01 20.69 18.03
C ARG A 336 21.17 21.84 17.46
N GLY A 337 21.48 22.30 16.25
CA GLY A 337 20.71 23.34 15.56
C GLY A 337 19.23 22.96 15.40
N VAL A 338 18.94 21.70 15.02
CA VAL A 338 17.57 21.17 14.92
C VAL A 338 16.85 21.26 16.28
N CYS A 339 17.46 20.80 17.34
CA CYS A 339 16.87 20.87 18.68
C CYS A 339 16.62 22.32 19.12
N LEU A 340 17.57 23.22 18.89
CA LEU A 340 17.45 24.63 19.24
C LEU A 340 16.32 25.33 18.45
N ALA A 341 16.19 25.03 17.16
CA ALA A 341 15.12 25.58 16.33
C ALA A 341 13.74 25.15 16.86
N ARG A 342 13.59 23.89 17.20
CA ARG A 342 12.35 23.34 17.78
C ARG A 342 12.05 23.85 19.19
N LEU A 343 13.08 24.29 19.94
CA LEU A 343 12.95 24.97 21.23
C LEU A 343 12.65 26.48 21.09
N GLY A 344 12.54 27.02 19.88
CA GLY A 344 12.32 28.43 19.61
C GLY A 344 13.57 29.30 19.80
N ARG A 345 14.74 28.68 19.98
CA ARG A 345 16.03 29.39 20.17
C ARG A 345 16.72 29.62 18.83
N HIS A 346 16.05 30.35 17.92
CA HIS A 346 16.41 30.44 16.52
C HIS A 346 17.78 31.04 16.24
N ASP A 347 18.22 32.05 16.98
CA ASP A 347 19.56 32.65 16.81
C ASP A 347 20.68 31.68 17.14
N GLU A 348 20.53 30.90 18.20
CA GLU A 348 21.50 29.87 18.58
C GLU A 348 21.45 28.68 17.61
N ALA A 349 20.25 28.37 17.08
CA ALA A 349 20.08 27.36 16.03
C ALA A 349 20.83 27.75 14.77
N LEU A 350 20.67 28.97 14.29
CA LEU A 350 21.41 29.50 13.13
C LEU A 350 22.93 29.42 13.36
N ALA A 351 23.42 29.81 14.52
CA ALA A 351 24.85 29.70 14.84
C ALA A 351 25.35 28.24 14.75
N SER A 352 24.55 27.31 15.25
CA SER A 352 24.85 25.85 15.19
C SER A 352 24.80 25.29 13.77
N PHE A 353 23.81 25.67 12.98
CA PHE A 353 23.72 25.28 11.57
C PHE A 353 24.91 25.83 10.76
N TRP A 354 25.22 27.11 10.90
CA TRP A 354 26.36 27.71 10.19
C TRP A 354 27.71 27.13 10.63
N ALA A 355 27.84 26.75 11.90
CA ALA A 355 29.04 26.04 12.36
C ALA A 355 29.29 24.72 11.64
N TYR A 356 28.21 23.98 11.29
CA TYR A 356 28.31 22.74 10.53
C TYR A 356 28.44 22.98 9.03
N LEU A 357 27.49 23.73 8.47
CA LEU A 357 27.33 23.90 7.02
C LEU A 357 28.44 24.80 6.42
N GLY A 358 29.02 25.66 7.24
CA GLY A 358 29.92 26.74 6.81
C GLY A 358 29.11 27.93 6.29
N PRO A 359 29.74 29.10 6.14
CA PRO A 359 29.06 30.28 5.64
C PRO A 359 28.52 30.05 4.24
N ALA A 360 27.37 30.65 3.95
CA ALA A 360 26.85 30.71 2.60
C ALA A 360 27.92 31.24 1.63
N PRO A 361 27.97 30.76 0.39
CA PRO A 361 28.91 31.29 -0.59
C PRO A 361 28.85 32.82 -0.63
N ARG A 362 29.99 33.50 -0.42
CA ARG A 362 30.02 34.92 -0.28
C ARG A 362 29.48 35.63 -1.52
N GLY A 363 28.38 36.34 -1.34
CA GLY A 363 27.81 37.31 -2.25
C GLY A 363 26.90 36.70 -3.31
N LEU A 364 25.74 37.29 -3.48
CA LEU A 364 24.82 37.01 -4.58
C LEU A 364 25.51 37.11 -5.95
N ALA A 365 26.57 37.91 -6.08
CA ALA A 365 27.44 37.97 -7.26
C ALA A 365 28.21 36.65 -7.50
N SER A 366 28.53 35.88 -6.47
CA SER A 366 29.18 34.55 -6.64
C SER A 366 28.15 33.47 -7.00
N VAL A 367 26.94 33.58 -6.52
CA VAL A 367 25.82 32.67 -6.87
C VAL A 367 25.37 32.93 -8.30
N SER A 368 25.23 34.19 -8.71
CA SER A 368 24.97 34.52 -10.13
C SER A 368 26.15 34.12 -11.03
N LYS A 369 27.39 34.14 -10.55
CA LYS A 369 28.57 33.70 -11.29
C LYS A 369 28.68 32.16 -11.35
N GLN A 370 28.26 31.45 -10.33
CA GLN A 370 28.20 29.99 -10.28
C GLN A 370 26.99 29.46 -11.06
N LEU A 371 25.86 30.13 -11.03
CA LEU A 371 24.71 29.92 -11.89
C LEU A 371 25.03 30.25 -13.35
N ALA A 372 25.86 31.28 -13.61
CA ALA A 372 26.35 31.61 -14.95
C ALA A 372 27.35 30.60 -15.49
N SER A 373 28.17 29.98 -14.63
CA SER A 373 29.12 28.94 -15.02
C SER A 373 28.44 27.60 -15.38
N THR A 374 27.19 27.39 -14.99
CA THR A 374 26.35 26.25 -15.38
C THR A 374 25.55 26.45 -16.66
N GLY A 375 25.82 27.52 -17.44
CA GLY A 375 25.06 27.84 -18.66
C GLY A 375 23.70 28.48 -18.44
N PHE A 376 23.39 28.79 -17.19
CA PHE A 376 22.09 29.31 -16.75
C PHE A 376 21.75 30.71 -17.32
N LEU A 377 22.71 31.64 -17.33
CA LEU A 377 22.51 32.98 -17.93
C LEU A 377 22.30 32.94 -19.43
N ASP A 378 22.81 31.93 -20.13
CA ASP A 378 22.56 31.73 -21.56
C ASP A 378 21.15 31.19 -21.82
N LEU A 379 20.59 30.40 -20.89
CA LEU A 379 19.19 29.95 -20.90
C LEU A 379 18.21 31.10 -20.65
N VAL A 380 18.52 32.00 -19.75
CA VAL A 380 17.68 33.20 -19.47
C VAL A 380 17.73 34.19 -20.64
N ARG A 381 18.87 34.33 -21.33
CA ARG A 381 19.05 35.19 -22.52
C ARG A 381 18.47 34.59 -23.78
N ALA A 382 18.33 33.28 -23.90
CA ALA A 382 17.78 32.59 -25.07
C ALA A 382 16.24 32.59 -25.14
N LYS A 383 15.56 33.47 -24.42
CA LYS A 383 14.09 33.64 -24.43
C LYS A 383 13.47 34.07 -25.76
N SER A 384 14.21 34.14 -26.86
CA SER A 384 13.70 34.52 -28.18
C SER A 384 13.56 33.40 -29.20
N THR A 385 13.97 32.16 -28.86
CA THR A 385 13.79 30.99 -29.72
C THR A 385 13.45 29.75 -28.89
N PRO A 386 12.48 28.93 -29.32
CA PRO A 386 12.14 27.73 -28.57
C PRO A 386 13.31 26.76 -28.61
N PRO A 387 13.82 26.30 -27.42
CA PRO A 387 14.96 25.40 -27.37
C PRO A 387 14.57 23.97 -27.76
N PRO A 388 15.50 23.21 -28.35
CA PRO A 388 15.31 21.79 -28.58
C PRO A 388 15.32 21.04 -27.22
N ARG A 389 14.33 20.22 -27.00
CA ARG A 389 14.15 19.19 -25.91
C ARG A 389 15.04 19.38 -24.68
N GLN A 390 14.58 20.19 -23.72
CA GLN A 390 15.22 20.33 -22.40
C GLN A 390 14.99 19.08 -21.54
N ARG A 391 15.99 18.73 -20.71
CA ARG A 391 15.85 17.70 -19.67
C ARG A 391 14.96 18.21 -18.54
N PRO A 392 14.23 17.33 -17.83
CA PRO A 392 13.41 17.71 -16.67
C PRO A 392 14.15 18.52 -15.61
N GLU A 393 15.41 18.16 -15.41
CA GLU A 393 16.31 18.80 -14.44
C GLU A 393 16.58 20.27 -14.79
N ASP A 394 16.75 20.57 -16.07
CA ASP A 394 17.02 21.92 -16.55
C ASP A 394 15.82 22.88 -16.38
N LEU A 395 14.59 22.34 -16.38
CA LEU A 395 13.36 23.13 -16.21
C LEU A 395 13.14 23.53 -14.74
N VAL A 396 13.45 22.63 -13.82
CA VAL A 396 13.38 22.87 -12.37
C VAL A 396 14.45 23.89 -11.98
N GLU A 397 15.69 23.76 -12.47
CA GLU A 397 16.77 24.72 -12.26
C GLU A 397 16.45 26.12 -12.83
N SER A 398 15.84 26.20 -14.02
CA SER A 398 15.48 27.50 -14.59
C SER A 398 14.41 28.22 -13.76
N THR A 399 13.43 27.49 -13.25
CA THR A 399 12.36 28.06 -12.40
C THR A 399 12.89 28.52 -11.04
N ILE A 400 13.72 27.73 -10.38
CA ILE A 400 14.38 28.09 -9.13
C ILE A 400 15.17 29.38 -9.31
N SER A 401 15.88 29.48 -10.39
CA SER A 401 16.78 30.60 -10.66
C SER A 401 16.04 31.87 -11.05
N ASP A 402 14.94 31.79 -11.79
CA ASP A 402 14.06 32.93 -12.07
C ASP A 402 13.46 33.50 -10.77
N ILE A 403 13.10 32.64 -9.82
CA ILE A 403 12.58 33.05 -8.52
C ILE A 403 13.69 33.65 -7.65
N MET A 404 14.89 33.06 -7.68
CA MET A 404 16.07 33.59 -6.96
C MET A 404 16.46 34.97 -7.50
N LEU A 405 16.39 35.16 -8.80
CA LEU A 405 16.67 36.47 -9.43
C LEU A 405 15.62 37.51 -9.03
N GLY A 406 14.33 37.16 -9.06
CA GLY A 406 13.26 38.06 -8.62
C GLY A 406 13.35 38.44 -7.14
N LEU A 407 13.77 37.52 -6.29
CA LEU A 407 14.06 37.79 -4.86
C LEU A 407 15.25 38.73 -4.71
N HIS A 408 16.31 38.54 -5.48
CA HIS A 408 17.49 39.41 -5.46
C HIS A 408 17.14 40.84 -5.93
N GLU A 409 16.36 40.97 -7.00
CA GLU A 409 15.91 42.30 -7.47
C GLU A 409 15.04 43.01 -6.44
N ALA A 410 14.11 42.26 -5.78
CA ALA A 410 13.26 42.81 -4.73
C ALA A 410 14.06 43.26 -3.50
N LEU A 411 15.08 42.52 -3.08
CA LEU A 411 15.95 42.86 -1.95
C LEU A 411 16.98 43.97 -2.30
N SER A 412 17.50 43.97 -3.54
CA SER A 412 18.47 44.94 -4.01
C SER A 412 17.87 46.35 -4.26
N SER A 413 16.62 46.42 -4.71
CA SER A 413 15.89 47.67 -4.90
C SER A 413 15.63 48.45 -3.61
N HIS A 414 15.69 47.76 -2.46
CA HIS A 414 15.54 48.38 -1.13
C HIS A 414 16.88 48.84 -0.51
N ASN A 415 18.02 48.32 -0.98
CA ASN A 415 19.35 48.67 -0.47
C ASN A 415 20.03 49.86 -1.20
N SER A 416 19.37 50.47 -2.17
CA SER A 416 19.97 51.53 -3.01
C SER A 416 19.72 52.95 -2.55
N THR A 417 19.51 53.17 -1.23
CA THR A 417 19.55 54.53 -0.65
C THR A 417 20.87 54.74 0.08
N ASP A 418 21.66 55.67 -0.47
CA ASP A 418 22.98 56.12 0.00
C ASP A 418 22.96 56.64 1.45
N ASP A 419 23.12 55.75 2.44
CA ASP A 419 23.55 56.13 3.80
C ASP A 419 24.33 54.98 4.48
N PRO A 420 25.66 55.11 4.67
CA PRO A 420 26.49 54.01 5.15
C PRO A 420 26.45 53.76 6.66
N GLY A 421 25.51 54.38 7.40
CA GLY A 421 25.52 54.35 8.86
C GLY A 421 24.30 53.80 9.59
N ALA A 422 23.25 53.40 8.93
CA ALA A 422 22.04 52.88 9.55
C ALA A 422 21.75 51.44 9.11
N GLY A 423 21.88 50.50 10.02
CA GLY A 423 21.32 49.15 9.85
C GLY A 423 19.81 49.27 9.70
N LYS A 424 19.32 49.50 8.47
CA LYS A 424 17.89 49.64 8.21
C LYS A 424 17.22 48.29 8.25
N ALA A 425 16.32 48.12 9.19
CA ALA A 425 15.39 47.02 9.19
C ALA A 425 14.55 47.08 7.91
N ILE A 426 14.49 45.97 7.19
CA ILE A 426 13.63 45.79 6.00
C ILE A 426 12.19 46.06 6.43
N PRO A 427 11.40 46.84 5.68
CA PRO A 427 9.99 47.05 5.98
C PRO A 427 9.25 45.76 6.12
N SER A 428 8.37 45.61 7.13
CA SER A 428 7.68 44.34 7.44
C SER A 428 6.91 43.73 6.26
N ALA A 429 6.38 44.55 5.36
CA ALA A 429 5.72 44.14 4.14
C ALA A 429 6.68 43.48 3.13
N ALA A 430 7.87 44.06 2.93
CA ALA A 430 8.90 43.50 2.04
C ALA A 430 9.50 42.20 2.62
N ALA A 431 9.67 42.13 3.94
CA ALA A 431 10.11 40.92 4.62
C ALA A 431 9.09 39.81 4.55
N GLY A 432 7.78 40.13 4.65
CA GLY A 432 6.70 39.18 4.47
C GLY A 432 6.63 38.63 3.02
N GLN A 433 6.81 39.49 2.03
CA GLN A 433 6.84 39.10 0.64
C GLN A 433 8.07 38.23 0.29
N ALA A 434 9.24 38.56 0.84
CA ALA A 434 10.44 37.74 0.73
C ALA A 434 10.24 36.35 1.35
N ALA A 435 9.67 36.28 2.55
CA ALA A 435 9.36 35.01 3.22
C ALA A 435 8.40 34.15 2.40
N GLN A 436 7.35 34.75 1.84
CA GLN A 436 6.41 34.06 0.98
C GLN A 436 7.07 33.50 -0.28
N SER A 437 7.91 34.30 -0.96
CA SER A 437 8.63 33.86 -2.13
C SER A 437 9.64 32.77 -1.82
N ILE A 438 10.35 32.86 -0.69
CA ILE A 438 11.27 31.81 -0.22
C ILE A 438 10.51 30.50 0.06
N ARG A 439 9.34 30.55 0.70
CA ARG A 439 8.50 29.37 0.94
C ARG A 439 8.01 28.70 -0.33
N HIS A 440 7.76 29.48 -1.39
CA HIS A 440 7.43 28.92 -2.69
C HIS A 440 8.60 28.18 -3.35
N VAL A 441 9.81 28.64 -3.15
CA VAL A 441 11.04 28.06 -3.76
C VAL A 441 11.55 26.87 -2.95
N LEU A 442 11.38 26.90 -1.62
CA LEU A 442 11.97 25.92 -0.73
C LEU A 442 11.71 24.47 -1.14
N PRO A 443 10.49 24.07 -1.50
CA PRO A 443 10.24 22.71 -1.95
C PRO A 443 10.97 22.30 -3.23
N LEU A 444 11.29 23.26 -4.10
CA LEU A 444 12.03 23.03 -5.34
C LEU A 444 13.51 22.72 -5.07
N VAL A 445 14.02 23.20 -3.95
CA VAL A 445 15.42 23.04 -3.52
C VAL A 445 15.60 21.82 -2.64
N LEU A 446 14.53 21.03 -2.35
CA LEU A 446 14.58 19.86 -1.46
C LEU A 446 15.56 18.77 -1.88
N LYS A 447 15.95 18.71 -3.14
CA LYS A 447 16.91 17.74 -3.67
C LYS A 447 18.12 18.34 -4.34
N GLY A 448 18.04 19.63 -4.51
CA GLY A 448 19.03 20.33 -5.24
C GLY A 448 20.31 20.52 -4.45
N ASP A 449 21.16 21.20 -5.07
CA ASP A 449 22.39 21.70 -4.60
C ASP A 449 22.25 22.31 -3.18
N ARG A 450 22.94 21.71 -2.20
CA ARG A 450 23.09 22.22 -0.85
C ARG A 450 23.35 23.73 -0.85
N ASN A 451 24.07 24.25 -1.85
CA ASN A 451 24.37 25.65 -2.01
C ASN A 451 23.13 26.53 -2.21
N HIS A 452 22.13 26.09 -2.94
CA HIS A 452 20.88 26.84 -3.12
C HIS A 452 20.13 27.02 -1.79
N ARG A 453 20.09 25.98 -0.96
CA ARG A 453 19.49 26.10 0.38
C ARG A 453 20.25 27.04 1.29
N LEU A 454 21.58 26.98 1.29
CA LEU A 454 22.40 27.89 2.06
C LEU A 454 22.14 29.34 1.65
N VAL A 455 21.96 29.59 0.36
CA VAL A 455 21.63 30.93 -0.18
C VAL A 455 20.24 31.37 0.24
N LEU A 456 19.24 30.48 0.13
CA LEU A 456 17.89 30.80 0.59
C LEU A 456 17.83 31.07 2.09
N ALA A 457 18.54 30.29 2.90
CA ALA A 457 18.64 30.50 4.33
C ALA A 457 19.30 31.84 4.66
N GLN A 458 20.38 32.22 3.94
CA GLN A 458 21.03 33.52 4.10
C GLN A 458 20.07 34.65 3.71
N LEU A 459 19.33 34.52 2.58
CA LEU A 459 18.32 35.50 2.18
C LEU A 459 17.21 35.67 3.22
N ALA A 460 16.75 34.56 3.81
CA ALA A 460 15.75 34.59 4.87
C ALA A 460 16.31 35.31 6.12
N GLN A 461 17.55 35.00 6.49
CA GLN A 461 18.24 35.67 7.63
C GLN A 461 18.42 37.16 7.37
N ASP A 462 18.89 37.55 6.19
CA ASP A 462 19.08 38.96 5.78
C ASP A 462 17.75 39.73 5.73
N ALA A 463 16.64 39.02 5.43
CA ALA A 463 15.30 39.57 5.51
C ALA A 463 14.72 39.60 6.94
N GLY A 464 15.50 39.25 7.96
CA GLY A 464 15.04 39.19 9.36
C GLY A 464 14.11 37.99 9.66
N GLN A 465 13.98 37.04 8.73
CA GLN A 465 13.13 35.84 8.87
C GLN A 465 13.95 34.68 9.48
N VAL A 466 14.36 34.85 10.74
CA VAL A 466 15.29 33.92 11.43
C VAL A 466 14.69 32.51 11.55
N GLU A 467 13.42 32.42 11.87
CA GLU A 467 12.69 31.14 11.95
C GLU A 467 12.70 30.39 10.61
N LEU A 468 12.34 31.09 9.52
CA LEU A 468 12.37 30.53 8.17
C LEU A 468 13.78 30.09 7.75
N ALA A 469 14.81 30.89 8.13
CA ALA A 469 16.18 30.49 7.88
C ALA A 469 16.55 29.18 8.59
N CYS A 470 16.08 28.98 9.83
CA CYS A 470 16.25 27.73 10.56
C CYS A 470 15.53 26.58 9.90
N GLU A 471 14.26 26.75 9.46
CA GLU A 471 13.50 25.75 8.72
C GLU A 471 14.26 25.28 7.45
N ILE A 472 14.83 26.21 6.69
CA ILE A 472 15.60 25.91 5.49
C ILE A 472 16.86 25.13 5.81
N LEU A 473 17.58 25.51 6.86
CA LEU A 473 18.84 24.87 7.25
C LEU A 473 18.61 23.51 7.92
N GLU A 474 17.49 23.32 8.62
CA GLU A 474 17.07 22.02 9.15
C GLU A 474 16.86 21.01 8.02
N GLN A 475 16.44 21.46 6.87
CA GLN A 475 16.23 20.62 5.69
C GLN A 475 17.46 20.54 4.75
N ALA A 476 18.57 21.24 5.08
CA ALA A 476 19.73 21.34 4.18
C ALA A 476 20.56 20.05 4.05
N GLU A 477 20.42 19.13 5.00
CA GLU A 477 21.04 17.81 4.92
C GLU A 477 19.94 16.76 4.70
N GLU A 478 20.16 15.90 3.74
CA GLU A 478 19.34 14.68 3.64
C GLU A 478 19.56 13.86 4.92
N PHE A 479 18.48 13.62 5.65
CA PHE A 479 18.49 12.60 6.67
C PHE A 479 18.64 11.26 5.95
N GLY A 480 19.87 10.92 5.58
CA GLY A 480 20.15 9.57 5.14
C GLY A 480 19.74 8.65 6.28
N CYS A 481 18.77 7.80 6.03
CA CYS A 481 18.37 6.72 6.93
C CYS A 481 19.54 5.74 7.10
N LYS A 482 20.62 6.18 7.80
CA LYS A 482 21.76 5.30 8.10
C LYS A 482 21.39 4.21 9.10
N ASP A 483 20.28 4.40 9.82
CA ASP A 483 19.80 3.48 10.84
C ASP A 483 18.46 2.79 10.44
N GLY A 484 17.99 2.98 9.21
CA GLY A 484 16.79 2.35 8.65
C GLY A 484 17.01 0.93 8.15
N LEU A 485 15.94 0.31 7.67
CA LEU A 485 15.99 -0.95 6.94
C LEU A 485 17.05 -0.86 5.84
N ASP A 486 17.95 -1.86 5.75
CA ASP A 486 18.96 -1.87 4.69
C ASP A 486 18.24 -1.94 3.32
N PRO A 487 18.21 -0.82 2.54
CA PRO A 487 17.53 -0.81 1.26
C PRO A 487 18.08 -1.86 0.29
N ARG A 488 19.33 -2.29 0.49
CA ARG A 488 20.01 -3.28 -0.34
C ARG A 488 19.40 -4.67 -0.19
N ALA A 489 18.83 -4.98 0.99
CA ALA A 489 18.15 -6.25 1.21
C ALA A 489 16.86 -6.36 0.41
N TYR A 490 16.14 -5.24 0.23
CA TYR A 490 14.82 -5.17 -0.41
C TYR A 490 14.85 -4.51 -1.79
N GLY A 491 15.84 -3.68 -2.08
CA GLY A 491 15.93 -2.88 -3.30
C GLY A 491 16.37 -3.63 -4.56
N ARG A 492 16.16 -4.95 -4.65
CA ARG A 492 16.59 -5.77 -5.79
C ARG A 492 15.90 -5.43 -7.12
N THR A 493 14.76 -4.76 -7.08
CA THR A 493 14.04 -4.30 -8.27
C THR A 493 13.87 -2.78 -8.24
N ALA A 494 13.76 -2.14 -9.39
CA ALA A 494 13.50 -0.71 -9.50
C ALA A 494 12.20 -0.31 -8.77
N THR A 495 11.18 -1.18 -8.81
CA THR A 495 9.92 -0.97 -8.09
C THR A 495 10.11 -1.01 -6.57
N ALA A 496 10.82 -2.00 -6.05
CA ALA A 496 11.10 -2.08 -4.62
C ALA A 496 11.94 -0.89 -4.13
N ALA A 497 12.98 -0.51 -4.87
CA ALA A 497 13.80 0.66 -4.56
C ALA A 497 12.97 1.96 -4.53
N ARG A 498 12.04 2.13 -5.47
CA ARG A 498 11.11 3.24 -5.51
C ARG A 498 10.17 3.27 -4.30
N ASN A 499 9.59 2.12 -3.95
CA ASN A 499 8.69 2.01 -2.81
C ASN A 499 9.40 2.35 -1.48
N ILE A 500 10.67 1.92 -1.34
CA ILE A 500 11.51 2.25 -0.18
C ILE A 500 11.73 3.75 -0.09
N ARG A 501 12.12 4.40 -1.20
CA ARG A 501 12.33 5.86 -1.21
C ARG A 501 11.07 6.64 -0.84
N TYR A 502 9.91 6.17 -1.30
CA TYR A 502 8.64 6.79 -0.90
C TYR A 502 8.37 6.60 0.59
N ALA A 503 8.58 5.40 1.13
CA ALA A 503 8.43 5.13 2.55
C ALA A 503 9.40 5.97 3.41
N GLU A 504 10.65 6.12 2.98
CA GLU A 504 11.64 7.02 3.61
C GLU A 504 11.16 8.47 3.60
N ALA A 505 10.64 8.96 2.47
CA ALA A 505 10.09 10.31 2.38
C ALA A 505 8.90 10.52 3.32
N LEU A 506 8.02 9.52 3.46
CA LEU A 506 6.90 9.57 4.41
C LEU A 506 7.37 9.66 5.87
N GLU A 507 8.46 8.97 6.22
CA GLU A 507 8.96 8.92 7.59
C GLU A 507 9.73 10.19 7.98
N VAL A 508 10.50 10.75 7.04
CA VAL A 508 11.49 11.79 7.33
C VAL A 508 11.00 13.20 6.99
N LEU A 509 10.23 13.36 5.90
CA LEU A 509 9.87 14.69 5.41
C LEU A 509 8.53 15.16 6.01
N PRO A 510 8.44 16.43 6.49
CA PRO A 510 7.17 16.97 6.97
C PRO A 510 6.19 17.26 5.82
N VAL A 511 4.90 17.26 6.12
CA VAL A 511 3.88 17.74 5.17
C VAL A 511 3.92 19.26 5.08
N SER A 512 3.92 19.80 3.87
CA SER A 512 3.85 21.23 3.60
C SER A 512 2.41 21.64 3.26
N PRO A 513 1.77 22.48 4.08
CA PRO A 513 0.39 22.90 3.84
C PRO A 513 0.24 23.84 2.63
N HIS A 514 1.34 24.31 2.06
CA HIS A 514 1.34 25.23 0.91
C HIS A 514 1.60 24.52 -0.42
N LEU A 515 1.78 23.19 -0.41
CA LEU A 515 2.04 22.39 -1.60
C LEU A 515 0.77 21.72 -2.10
N VAL A 516 0.53 21.83 -3.40
CA VAL A 516 -0.52 21.11 -4.12
C VAL A 516 0.13 20.24 -5.19
N LEU A 517 0.00 18.93 -5.07
CA LEU A 517 0.40 18.00 -6.12
C LEU A 517 -0.80 17.68 -7.03
N TRP A 518 -0.63 17.98 -8.30
CA TRP A 518 -1.60 17.72 -9.36
C TRP A 518 -1.15 16.56 -10.23
N GLU A 519 -2.04 15.62 -10.46
CA GLU A 519 -1.84 14.55 -11.42
C GLU A 519 -3.10 14.35 -12.27
N SER A 520 -2.94 14.28 -13.57
CA SER A 520 -4.05 14.07 -14.50
C SER A 520 -3.72 12.91 -15.43
N ASN A 521 -4.66 11.96 -15.57
CA ASN A 521 -4.56 10.83 -16.49
C ASN A 521 -3.25 10.03 -16.33
N HIS A 522 -2.82 9.75 -15.09
CA HIS A 522 -1.54 9.12 -14.77
C HIS A 522 -0.34 9.85 -15.39
N GLY A 523 -0.30 11.17 -15.29
CA GLY A 523 0.76 12.01 -15.83
C GLY A 523 0.80 12.07 -17.36
N ALA A 524 -0.11 11.44 -18.05
CA ALA A 524 -0.10 11.38 -19.51
C ALA A 524 -0.57 12.68 -20.18
N SER A 525 -1.22 13.58 -19.45
CA SER A 525 -1.56 14.95 -19.88
C SER A 525 -1.85 15.84 -18.70
N ILE A 526 -1.67 17.12 -18.86
CA ILE A 526 -2.24 18.14 -17.99
C ILE A 526 -3.61 18.50 -18.58
N GLY A 527 -4.69 18.15 -17.89
CA GLY A 527 -6.03 18.31 -18.46
C GLY A 527 -7.14 17.92 -17.50
N CYS A 528 -8.36 17.82 -18.04
CA CYS A 528 -9.56 17.37 -17.35
C CYS A 528 -9.91 18.26 -16.12
N HIS A 529 -10.61 17.72 -15.12
CA HIS A 529 -11.03 18.46 -13.91
C HIS A 529 -9.86 19.09 -13.14
N PRO A 530 -8.72 18.40 -12.91
CA PRO A 530 -7.59 19.02 -12.23
C PRO A 530 -7.11 20.31 -12.90
N LEU A 531 -6.99 20.34 -14.24
CA LEU A 531 -6.56 21.55 -14.94
C LEU A 531 -7.59 22.68 -14.83
N ALA A 532 -8.87 22.37 -14.92
CA ALA A 532 -9.93 23.38 -14.81
C ALA A 532 -9.93 24.04 -13.43
N ILE A 533 -9.83 23.24 -12.36
CA ILE A 533 -9.75 23.74 -10.99
C ILE A 533 -8.48 24.58 -10.81
N PHE A 534 -7.34 24.07 -11.27
CA PHE A 534 -6.06 24.78 -11.21
C PHE A 534 -6.11 26.13 -11.94
N ARG A 535 -6.61 26.18 -13.20
CA ARG A 535 -6.75 27.42 -13.97
C ARG A 535 -7.66 28.43 -13.29
N TRP A 536 -8.71 27.95 -12.62
CA TRP A 536 -9.61 28.85 -11.89
C TRP A 536 -8.89 29.49 -10.70
N MET A 537 -7.99 28.79 -10.00
CA MET A 537 -7.38 29.28 -8.76
C MET A 537 -6.00 29.93 -8.92
N VAL A 538 -5.19 29.57 -9.93
CA VAL A 538 -3.76 29.89 -10.01
C VAL A 538 -3.44 31.40 -10.06
N ASP A 539 -4.32 32.23 -10.60
CA ASP A 539 -4.17 33.69 -10.71
C ASP A 539 -4.97 34.46 -9.64
N ARG A 540 -5.59 33.76 -8.71
CA ARG A 540 -6.39 34.38 -7.64
C ARG A 540 -5.54 34.71 -6.43
N PRO A 541 -5.65 35.94 -5.88
CA PRO A 541 -4.85 36.39 -4.73
C PRO A 541 -5.00 35.48 -3.51
N GLU A 542 -6.18 34.97 -3.25
CA GLU A 542 -6.48 34.08 -2.12
C GLU A 542 -5.67 32.78 -2.13
N TYR A 543 -5.25 32.31 -3.31
CA TYR A 543 -4.45 31.08 -3.50
C TYR A 543 -2.98 31.35 -3.86
N SER A 544 -2.54 32.59 -3.83
CA SER A 544 -1.17 32.99 -4.21
C SER A 544 -0.08 32.41 -3.31
N HIS A 545 -0.48 31.94 -2.10
CA HIS A 545 0.40 31.27 -1.15
C HIS A 545 0.69 29.80 -1.50
N LEU A 546 0.00 29.24 -2.50
CA LEU A 546 0.15 27.85 -2.90
C LEU A 546 1.22 27.70 -3.99
N LEU A 547 2.03 26.65 -3.85
CA LEU A 547 2.91 26.14 -4.87
C LEU A 547 2.28 24.90 -5.51
N HIS A 548 2.15 24.95 -6.84
CA HIS A 548 1.53 23.91 -7.63
C HIS A 548 2.57 23.04 -8.31
N VAL A 549 2.55 21.73 -8.03
CA VAL A 549 3.43 20.74 -8.63
C VAL A 549 2.62 19.85 -9.55
N TRP A 550 2.93 19.82 -10.85
CA TRP A 550 2.29 18.94 -11.81
C TRP A 550 3.15 17.73 -12.13
N ALA A 551 2.60 16.55 -11.95
CA ALA A 551 3.23 15.29 -12.34
C ALA A 551 2.93 14.97 -13.81
N VAL A 552 3.98 14.76 -14.62
CA VAL A 552 3.86 14.54 -16.06
C VAL A 552 4.78 13.42 -16.54
N ASN A 553 4.35 12.67 -17.55
CA ASN A 553 5.19 11.68 -18.23
C ASN A 553 6.05 12.29 -19.35
N ASP A 554 5.54 13.35 -19.97
CA ASP A 554 6.18 14.01 -21.10
C ASP A 554 6.10 15.54 -20.92
N LEU A 555 7.25 16.16 -20.80
CA LEU A 555 7.37 17.61 -20.69
C LEU A 555 6.89 18.35 -21.95
N GLY A 556 6.93 17.69 -23.10
CA GLY A 556 6.40 18.25 -24.35
C GLY A 556 4.85 18.36 -24.37
N ALA A 557 4.17 17.73 -23.41
CA ALA A 557 2.72 17.79 -23.27
C ALA A 557 2.25 18.92 -22.35
N ILE A 558 3.16 19.76 -21.84
CA ILE A 558 2.83 20.89 -20.95
C ILE A 558 2.17 21.99 -21.77
N PRO A 559 0.98 22.48 -21.39
CA PRO A 559 0.35 23.63 -22.02
C PRO A 559 1.23 24.88 -21.97
N ALA A 560 1.35 25.61 -23.10
CA ALA A 560 2.25 26.76 -23.21
C ALA A 560 1.93 27.88 -22.20
N ASP A 561 0.66 28.05 -21.83
CA ASP A 561 0.19 29.03 -20.84
C ASP A 561 0.63 28.75 -19.41
N LEU A 562 1.11 27.53 -19.13
CA LEU A 562 1.62 27.14 -17.83
C LEU A 562 3.14 27.28 -17.71
N LEU A 563 3.86 27.37 -18.83
CA LEU A 563 5.30 27.52 -18.84
C LEU A 563 5.71 28.90 -18.30
N GLY A 564 6.73 28.95 -17.46
CA GLY A 564 7.28 30.19 -16.92
C GLY A 564 6.47 30.82 -15.78
N ARG A 565 5.42 30.16 -15.27
CA ARG A 565 4.72 30.59 -14.05
C ARG A 565 5.59 30.33 -12.81
N ARG A 566 5.77 31.33 -11.97
CA ARG A 566 6.68 31.26 -10.80
C ARG A 566 6.23 30.31 -9.71
N ASN A 567 4.93 30.03 -9.62
CA ASN A 567 4.34 29.16 -8.60
C ASN A 567 3.93 27.79 -9.15
N VAL A 568 4.44 27.39 -10.33
CA VAL A 568 4.12 26.12 -10.97
C VAL A 568 5.40 25.37 -11.31
N VAL A 569 5.45 24.12 -10.91
CA VAL A 569 6.58 23.20 -11.09
C VAL A 569 6.11 21.94 -11.79
N PHE A 570 6.94 21.37 -12.64
CA PHE A 570 6.65 20.13 -13.35
C PHE A 570 7.67 19.07 -12.94
N VAL A 571 7.19 17.87 -12.59
CA VAL A 571 8.02 16.74 -12.20
C VAL A 571 7.67 15.50 -13.01
N PRO A 572 8.66 14.71 -13.44
CA PRO A 572 8.38 13.44 -14.09
C PRO A 572 7.67 12.47 -13.13
N LEU A 573 6.60 11.85 -13.63
CA LEU A 573 5.87 10.85 -12.85
C LEU A 573 6.82 9.72 -12.41
N HIS A 574 6.66 9.26 -11.19
CA HIS A 574 7.51 8.22 -10.57
C HIS A 574 8.99 8.58 -10.41
N SER A 575 9.37 9.82 -10.66
CA SER A 575 10.70 10.31 -10.28
C SER A 575 10.84 10.38 -8.75
N THR A 576 12.04 10.60 -8.27
CA THR A 576 12.26 10.76 -6.82
C THR A 576 11.62 12.05 -6.31
N GLU A 577 11.65 13.10 -7.11
CA GLU A 577 10.98 14.39 -6.83
C GLU A 577 9.47 14.18 -6.69
N TYR A 578 8.87 13.47 -7.65
CA TYR A 578 7.45 13.11 -7.57
C TYR A 578 7.10 12.40 -6.26
N MET A 579 7.92 11.41 -5.83
CA MET A 579 7.67 10.67 -4.61
C MET A 579 7.80 11.54 -3.36
N GLN A 580 8.74 12.48 -3.36
CA GLN A 580 8.88 13.45 -2.28
C GLN A 580 7.67 14.36 -2.20
N TYR A 581 7.21 14.91 -3.32
CA TYR A 581 6.01 15.74 -3.36
C TYR A 581 4.75 14.96 -3.01
N LEU A 582 4.62 13.71 -3.47
CA LEU A 582 3.51 12.84 -3.09
C LEU A 582 3.48 12.58 -1.57
N ALA A 583 4.64 12.50 -0.93
CA ALA A 583 4.78 12.33 0.52
C ALA A 583 4.55 13.62 1.33
N THR A 584 4.83 14.79 0.74
CA THR A 584 4.91 16.06 1.47
C THR A 584 3.85 17.09 1.10
N ALA A 585 3.17 16.95 -0.04
CA ALA A 585 2.14 17.90 -0.43
C ALA A 585 0.96 17.87 0.54
N GLY A 586 0.55 19.03 1.05
CA GLY A 586 -0.62 19.17 1.91
C GLY A 586 -1.91 18.88 1.16
N TYR A 587 -1.93 19.17 -0.14
CA TYR A 587 -3.06 18.91 -1.02
C TYR A 587 -2.64 18.00 -2.17
N LEU A 588 -3.42 16.96 -2.41
CA LEU A 588 -3.25 16.00 -3.49
C LEU A 588 -4.50 16.05 -4.37
N VAL A 589 -4.34 16.24 -5.66
CA VAL A 589 -5.47 16.29 -6.60
C VAL A 589 -5.18 15.41 -7.80
N ASN A 590 -6.04 14.43 -8.07
CA ASN A 590 -5.98 13.64 -9.29
C ASN A 590 -7.38 13.27 -9.81
N ASN A 591 -7.42 12.73 -11.02
CA ASN A 591 -8.66 12.28 -11.67
C ASN A 591 -8.70 10.78 -11.98
N VAL A 592 -7.75 10.03 -11.48
CA VAL A 592 -7.63 8.57 -11.65
C VAL A 592 -7.17 7.94 -10.32
N SER A 593 -6.01 7.34 -10.25
CA SER A 593 -5.46 6.76 -9.03
C SER A 593 -3.96 7.03 -8.93
N PHE A 594 -3.48 7.29 -7.73
CA PHE A 594 -2.06 7.20 -7.45
C PHE A 594 -1.58 5.75 -7.49
N ALA A 595 -0.29 5.55 -7.66
CA ALA A 595 0.31 4.23 -7.75
C ALA A 595 0.06 3.37 -6.49
N PRO A 596 0.12 2.03 -6.59
CA PRO A 596 -0.16 1.12 -5.46
C PRO A 596 0.68 1.35 -4.21
N TYR A 597 1.85 1.98 -4.30
CA TYR A 597 2.67 2.32 -3.14
C TYR A 597 2.20 3.55 -2.38
N PHE A 598 1.29 4.36 -2.93
CA PHE A 598 0.78 5.56 -2.29
C PHE A 598 0.07 5.25 -0.97
N VAL A 599 0.42 5.98 0.07
CA VAL A 599 -0.26 6.00 1.37
C VAL A 599 -0.49 7.46 1.74
N ARG A 600 -1.75 7.85 1.95
CA ARG A 600 -2.09 9.20 2.38
C ARG A 600 -1.71 9.39 3.85
N ARG A 601 -0.98 10.44 4.16
CA ARG A 601 -0.73 10.87 5.55
C ARG A 601 -1.97 11.57 6.12
N ARG A 602 -2.08 11.58 7.44
CA ARG A 602 -3.25 12.14 8.13
C ARG A 602 -3.42 13.63 7.84
N GLU A 603 -2.33 14.36 7.69
CA GLU A 603 -2.26 15.80 7.44
C GLU A 603 -2.53 16.17 5.98
N GLN A 604 -2.55 15.22 5.07
CA GLN A 604 -2.79 15.47 3.66
C GLN A 604 -4.28 15.46 3.34
N CYS A 605 -4.74 16.46 2.60
CA CYS A 605 -6.05 16.49 1.96
C CYS A 605 -5.94 15.92 0.55
N TYR A 606 -6.76 14.92 0.21
CA TYR A 606 -6.74 14.28 -1.09
C TYR A 606 -8.10 14.39 -1.77
N LEU A 607 -8.13 15.13 -2.88
CA LEU A 607 -9.29 15.25 -3.80
C LEU A 607 -9.10 14.31 -4.98
N ASN A 608 -9.99 13.35 -5.13
CA ASN A 608 -10.13 12.61 -6.38
C ASN A 608 -11.33 13.17 -7.15
N THR A 609 -11.06 13.70 -8.34
CA THR A 609 -12.09 14.35 -9.17
C THR A 609 -12.75 13.39 -10.14
N TRP A 610 -12.25 12.15 -10.23
CA TRP A 610 -12.64 11.24 -11.28
C TRP A 610 -12.49 11.90 -12.68
N HIS A 611 -13.09 11.34 -13.71
CA HIS A 611 -12.93 11.87 -15.08
C HIS A 611 -14.20 11.79 -15.91
N GLY A 612 -15.37 11.92 -15.28
CA GLY A 612 -16.67 12.08 -15.92
C GLY A 612 -17.70 11.02 -15.54
N THR A 613 -18.92 11.22 -16.02
CA THR A 613 -20.03 10.30 -15.76
C THR A 613 -19.81 8.97 -16.49
N PRO A 614 -19.80 7.84 -15.77
CA PRO A 614 -19.55 6.54 -16.38
C PRO A 614 -20.79 6.04 -17.13
N PHE A 615 -20.60 5.63 -18.37
CA PHE A 615 -21.59 4.87 -19.12
C PHE A 615 -21.35 3.36 -18.98
N LYS A 616 -20.08 2.95 -19.01
CA LYS A 616 -19.61 1.60 -18.75
C LYS A 616 -19.68 1.28 -17.28
N THR A 617 -19.91 0.02 -16.94
CA THR A 617 -19.82 -0.45 -15.58
C THR A 617 -18.40 -0.33 -15.03
N LEU A 618 -18.30 0.03 -13.77
CA LEU A 618 -17.10 0.16 -12.99
C LEU A 618 -17.20 -0.78 -11.78
N GLY A 619 -16.17 -0.80 -10.95
CA GLY A 619 -16.19 -1.48 -9.67
C GLY A 619 -16.68 -2.92 -9.77
N ARG A 620 -17.58 -3.29 -8.90
CA ARG A 620 -18.13 -4.63 -8.79
C ARG A 620 -19.05 -5.03 -9.94
N SER A 621 -19.60 -4.05 -10.66
CA SER A 621 -20.46 -4.31 -11.83
C SER A 621 -19.68 -4.61 -13.11
N MET A 622 -18.34 -4.50 -13.11
CA MET A 622 -17.54 -4.82 -14.30
C MET A 622 -17.72 -6.26 -14.75
N GLN A 623 -17.92 -6.46 -16.05
CA GLN A 623 -18.09 -7.80 -16.64
C GLN A 623 -16.74 -8.50 -16.87
N GLY A 624 -15.71 -7.76 -17.28
CA GLY A 624 -14.35 -8.28 -17.48
C GLY A 624 -13.39 -7.78 -16.40
N GLY A 625 -12.28 -8.50 -16.18
CA GLY A 625 -11.21 -8.03 -15.30
C GLY A 625 -11.62 -7.93 -13.82
N LEU A 626 -12.12 -9.03 -13.27
CA LEU A 626 -12.59 -9.09 -11.88
C LEU A 626 -11.54 -8.55 -10.91
N LEU A 627 -11.92 -7.55 -10.09
CA LEU A 627 -11.08 -6.84 -9.14
C LEU A 627 -9.92 -6.01 -9.77
N ASP A 628 -9.93 -5.76 -11.08
CA ASP A 628 -8.93 -4.87 -11.69
C ASP A 628 -9.04 -3.43 -11.19
N TYR A 629 -10.12 -3.09 -10.50
CA TYR A 629 -10.34 -1.81 -9.84
C TYR A 629 -9.73 -1.70 -8.44
N GLU A 630 -9.04 -2.71 -7.92
CA GLU A 630 -8.51 -2.76 -6.55
C GLU A 630 -7.70 -1.52 -6.14
N ASN A 631 -6.80 -1.04 -7.00
CA ASN A 631 -6.02 0.16 -6.70
C ASN A 631 -6.87 1.44 -6.77
N LEU A 632 -7.87 1.46 -7.63
CA LEU A 632 -8.81 2.58 -7.74
C LEU A 632 -9.69 2.65 -6.49
N GLN A 633 -10.29 1.53 -6.06
CA GLN A 633 -11.05 1.41 -4.82
C GLN A 633 -10.23 1.90 -3.62
N ARG A 634 -8.98 1.44 -3.50
CA ARG A 634 -8.07 1.87 -2.45
C ARG A 634 -7.79 3.39 -2.50
N ASN A 635 -7.62 3.97 -3.69
CA ASN A 635 -7.42 5.41 -3.84
C ASN A 635 -8.67 6.19 -3.42
N PHE A 636 -9.86 5.75 -3.79
CA PHE A 636 -11.10 6.35 -3.34
C PHE A 636 -11.24 6.28 -1.82
N GLN A 637 -10.95 5.14 -1.22
CA GLN A 637 -10.97 4.97 0.24
C GLN A 637 -9.96 5.90 0.95
N LEU A 638 -8.79 6.14 0.35
CA LEU A 638 -7.77 7.04 0.89
C LEU A 638 -8.08 8.52 0.66
N SER A 639 -8.99 8.86 -0.25
CA SER A 639 -9.34 10.26 -0.52
C SER A 639 -10.08 10.89 0.66
N THR A 640 -9.80 12.16 0.94
CA THR A 640 -10.59 12.94 1.90
C THR A 640 -11.85 13.49 1.24
N THR A 641 -11.79 13.63 -0.09
CA THR A 641 -12.89 14.17 -0.87
C THR A 641 -12.98 13.46 -2.22
N LEU A 642 -14.16 12.97 -2.55
CA LEU A 642 -14.52 12.48 -3.88
C LEU A 642 -15.46 13.48 -4.54
N MET A 643 -15.11 13.91 -5.75
CA MET A 643 -15.98 14.74 -6.57
C MET A 643 -16.76 13.87 -7.56
N ALA A 644 -18.03 14.21 -7.74
CA ALA A 644 -18.87 13.63 -8.77
C ALA A 644 -19.66 14.74 -9.50
N PRO A 645 -19.82 14.66 -10.82
CA PRO A 645 -20.68 15.60 -11.56
C PRO A 645 -22.17 15.48 -11.18
N ASN A 646 -22.61 14.28 -10.87
CA ASN A 646 -23.99 13.91 -10.60
C ASN A 646 -24.09 12.68 -9.68
N GLU A 647 -25.31 12.36 -9.25
CA GLU A 647 -25.58 11.24 -8.33
C GLU A 647 -25.26 9.86 -8.93
N LEU A 648 -25.40 9.66 -10.24
CA LEU A 648 -25.01 8.39 -10.88
C LEU A 648 -23.51 8.15 -10.72
N THR A 649 -22.70 9.19 -10.94
CA THR A 649 -21.26 9.10 -10.75
C THR A 649 -20.92 8.86 -9.29
N ARG A 650 -21.52 9.62 -8.35
CA ARG A 650 -21.31 9.42 -6.92
C ARG A 650 -21.61 7.98 -6.51
N TRP A 651 -22.75 7.45 -6.95
CA TRP A 651 -23.13 6.06 -6.70
C TRP A 651 -22.09 5.08 -7.25
N ALA A 652 -21.64 5.27 -8.48
CA ALA A 652 -20.64 4.40 -9.09
C ALA A 652 -19.29 4.42 -8.35
N LEU A 653 -18.87 5.60 -7.83
CA LEU A 653 -17.60 5.73 -7.12
C LEU A 653 -17.66 5.18 -5.69
N VAL A 654 -18.80 5.23 -5.03
CA VAL A 654 -18.92 4.83 -3.62
C VAL A 654 -19.55 3.45 -3.49
N GLU A 655 -20.78 3.25 -3.99
CA GLU A 655 -21.50 2.01 -3.79
C GLU A 655 -20.96 0.88 -4.69
N ASP A 656 -20.73 1.15 -5.97
CA ASP A 656 -20.28 0.10 -6.89
C ASP A 656 -18.80 -0.27 -6.72
N HIS A 657 -18.02 0.55 -5.98
CA HIS A 657 -16.68 0.20 -5.49
C HIS A 657 -16.68 -0.35 -4.06
N ASP A 658 -17.83 -0.78 -3.53
CA ASP A 658 -17.96 -1.35 -2.17
C ASP A 658 -17.43 -0.44 -1.04
N LEU A 659 -17.58 0.89 -1.17
CA LEU A 659 -17.01 1.85 -0.22
C LEU A 659 -18.02 2.47 0.76
N LEU A 660 -19.32 2.21 0.60
CA LEU A 660 -20.38 2.90 1.34
C LEU A 660 -20.15 2.92 2.86
N ASP A 661 -19.81 1.79 3.46
CA ASP A 661 -19.62 1.64 4.91
C ASP A 661 -18.17 1.87 5.38
N VAL A 662 -17.20 1.95 4.48
CA VAL A 662 -15.77 2.07 4.81
C VAL A 662 -15.17 3.42 4.45
N TYR A 663 -15.77 4.15 3.54
CA TYR A 663 -15.34 5.50 3.18
C TYR A 663 -15.62 6.47 4.33
N ARG A 664 -14.63 7.30 4.66
CA ARG A 664 -14.69 8.26 5.77
C ARG A 664 -14.44 9.71 5.33
N GLY A 665 -14.36 9.92 4.01
CA GLY A 665 -14.22 11.25 3.44
C GLY A 665 -15.56 11.91 3.11
N ARG A 666 -15.49 12.98 2.33
CA ARG A 666 -16.64 13.70 1.80
C ARG A 666 -16.91 13.34 0.35
N THR A 667 -18.16 13.31 -0.07
CA THR A 667 -18.53 13.32 -1.48
C THR A 667 -19.16 14.67 -1.82
N ILE A 668 -18.67 15.28 -2.91
CA ILE A 668 -19.17 16.57 -3.41
C ILE A 668 -19.75 16.37 -4.80
N VAL A 669 -21.06 16.52 -4.92
CA VAL A 669 -21.75 16.51 -6.21
C VAL A 669 -21.99 17.96 -6.64
N ALA A 670 -21.16 18.47 -7.57
CA ALA A 670 -21.07 19.90 -7.87
C ALA A 670 -20.93 20.25 -9.35
N GLY A 671 -21.21 19.32 -10.26
CA GLY A 671 -20.97 19.49 -11.69
C GLY A 671 -19.54 19.15 -12.09
N SER A 672 -19.20 19.42 -13.33
CA SER A 672 -17.94 19.05 -14.00
C SER A 672 -17.04 20.25 -14.23
N PRO A 673 -16.02 20.51 -13.41
CA PRO A 673 -15.08 21.62 -13.60
C PRO A 673 -14.54 21.75 -15.03
N ARG A 674 -14.25 20.63 -15.69
CA ARG A 674 -13.73 20.62 -17.07
C ARG A 674 -14.70 21.21 -18.11
N LEU A 675 -15.99 21.29 -17.79
CA LEU A 675 -17.01 21.86 -18.70
C LEU A 675 -17.18 23.36 -18.54
N ASP A 676 -16.66 23.98 -17.48
CA ASP A 676 -16.81 25.40 -17.23
C ASP A 676 -16.35 26.24 -18.43
N THR A 677 -15.18 25.87 -19.01
CA THR A 677 -14.65 26.57 -20.20
C THR A 677 -15.58 26.46 -21.40
N SER A 678 -16.17 25.29 -21.66
CA SER A 678 -17.06 25.09 -22.78
C SER A 678 -18.40 25.81 -22.62
N LEU A 679 -18.88 25.92 -21.37
CA LEU A 679 -20.15 26.58 -21.05
C LEU A 679 -20.04 28.11 -21.03
N THR A 680 -18.85 28.63 -20.70
CA THR A 680 -18.59 30.07 -20.62
C THR A 680 -17.86 30.63 -21.82
N MET A 681 -17.57 29.81 -22.85
CA MET A 681 -16.86 30.22 -24.04
C MET A 681 -17.58 31.33 -24.79
N SER A 682 -16.86 32.43 -25.14
CA SER A 682 -17.44 33.53 -25.89
C SER A 682 -17.77 33.10 -27.32
N ALA A 683 -18.68 33.85 -27.96
CA ALA A 683 -19.01 33.62 -29.38
C ALA A 683 -17.78 33.82 -30.30
N GLN A 684 -16.89 34.77 -29.94
CA GLN A 684 -15.64 35.04 -30.68
C GLN A 684 -14.66 33.89 -30.55
N ASP A 685 -14.43 33.36 -29.34
CA ASP A 685 -13.53 32.22 -29.11
C ASP A 685 -14.05 30.97 -29.81
N ARG A 686 -15.38 30.77 -29.78
CA ARG A 686 -16.03 29.67 -30.52
C ARG A 686 -15.77 29.77 -32.00
N LYS A 687 -15.89 30.99 -32.57
CA LYS A 687 -15.64 31.23 -33.99
C LYS A 687 -14.16 30.98 -34.33
N ALA A 688 -13.24 31.46 -33.51
CA ALA A 688 -11.81 31.21 -33.67
C ALA A 688 -11.49 29.71 -33.63
N LEU A 689 -12.10 28.97 -32.67
CA LEU A 689 -11.95 27.53 -32.56
C LEU A 689 -12.49 26.80 -33.81
N ARG A 690 -13.65 27.21 -34.34
CA ARG A 690 -14.22 26.62 -35.56
C ARG A 690 -13.29 26.87 -36.75
N GLY A 691 -12.65 28.05 -36.85
CA GLY A 691 -11.63 28.35 -37.86
C GLY A 691 -10.43 27.41 -37.79
N ARG A 692 -9.95 27.11 -36.61
CA ARG A 692 -8.87 26.13 -36.38
C ARG A 692 -9.25 24.69 -36.78
N LEU A 693 -10.54 24.39 -36.82
CA LEU A 693 -11.08 23.09 -37.25
C LEU A 693 -11.39 23.04 -38.76
N GLY A 694 -11.17 24.13 -39.51
CA GLY A 694 -11.33 24.18 -40.95
C GLY A 694 -12.66 24.78 -41.41
N LEU A 695 -13.41 25.46 -40.54
CA LEU A 695 -14.60 26.23 -40.92
C LEU A 695 -14.22 27.71 -41.04
N ALA A 696 -14.23 28.24 -42.27
CA ALA A 696 -14.05 29.66 -42.52
C ALA A 696 -15.19 30.48 -41.89
N GLU A 697 -14.99 31.80 -41.81
CA GLU A 697 -15.94 32.69 -41.13
C GLU A 697 -17.32 32.73 -41.82
N ASP A 698 -17.34 32.52 -43.10
CA ASP A 698 -18.48 32.51 -44.03
C ASP A 698 -18.97 31.07 -44.35
N ASP A 699 -18.38 30.06 -43.73
CA ASP A 699 -18.76 28.67 -43.98
C ASP A 699 -20.04 28.30 -43.18
N GLU A 700 -21.12 28.03 -43.90
CA GLU A 700 -22.42 27.68 -43.33
C GLU A 700 -22.56 26.20 -42.90
N ARG A 701 -21.55 25.35 -43.23
CA ARG A 701 -21.59 23.96 -42.87
C ARG A 701 -21.66 23.76 -41.34
N ARG A 702 -22.34 22.74 -40.95
CA ARG A 702 -22.43 22.35 -39.52
C ARG A 702 -21.25 21.48 -39.14
N LEU A 703 -20.70 21.71 -37.96
CA LEU A 703 -19.58 20.96 -37.44
C LEU A 703 -20.06 19.68 -36.72
N VAL A 704 -19.72 18.54 -37.28
CA VAL A 704 -20.04 17.22 -36.73
C VAL A 704 -18.77 16.59 -36.13
N LEU A 705 -18.80 16.27 -34.86
CA LEU A 705 -17.69 15.57 -34.18
C LEU A 705 -17.97 14.08 -34.12
N PHE A 706 -17.11 13.26 -34.67
CA PHE A 706 -17.09 11.81 -34.42
C PHE A 706 -16.05 11.49 -33.36
N ALA A 707 -16.50 10.95 -32.21
CA ALA A 707 -15.67 10.62 -31.06
C ALA A 707 -16.04 9.25 -30.46
N PRO A 708 -15.68 8.15 -31.13
CA PRO A 708 -16.02 6.80 -30.69
C PRO A 708 -15.10 6.32 -29.57
N THR A 709 -15.58 5.32 -28.82
CA THR A 709 -14.80 4.58 -27.83
C THR A 709 -13.83 3.61 -28.52
N TRP A 710 -12.66 3.42 -27.93
CA TRP A 710 -11.71 2.41 -28.38
C TRP A 710 -12.23 0.98 -28.09
N ARG A 711 -11.77 -0.02 -28.86
CA ARG A 711 -12.12 -1.44 -28.72
C ARG A 711 -10.91 -2.26 -28.23
N GLY A 712 -11.18 -3.45 -27.74
CA GLY A 712 -10.19 -4.40 -27.18
C GLY A 712 -9.78 -4.07 -25.73
N GLY A 713 -8.86 -4.86 -25.15
CA GLY A 713 -8.34 -4.68 -23.80
C GLY A 713 -7.25 -3.61 -23.68
N VAL A 714 -6.92 -3.18 -22.46
CA VAL A 714 -5.82 -2.21 -22.22
C VAL A 714 -4.47 -2.74 -22.73
N SER A 715 -4.28 -4.06 -22.66
CA SER A 715 -3.06 -4.75 -23.13
C SER A 715 -3.07 -5.08 -24.63
N LYS A 716 -4.25 -5.26 -25.22
CA LYS A 716 -4.42 -5.59 -26.65
C LYS A 716 -5.50 -4.70 -27.25
N ARG A 717 -5.07 -3.60 -27.86
CA ARG A 717 -5.95 -2.62 -28.49
C ARG A 717 -6.21 -3.02 -29.93
N GLU A 718 -7.45 -2.89 -30.34
CA GLU A 718 -7.90 -3.23 -31.69
C GLU A 718 -8.50 -1.99 -32.35
N LEU A 719 -8.16 -1.79 -33.61
CA LEU A 719 -8.72 -0.75 -34.44
C LEU A 719 -8.99 -1.36 -35.82
N ASP A 720 -10.26 -1.51 -36.15
CA ASP A 720 -10.67 -1.82 -37.52
C ASP A 720 -10.57 -0.54 -38.38
N ARG A 721 -9.47 -0.46 -39.13
CA ARG A 721 -9.17 0.72 -39.97
C ARG A 721 -10.13 0.86 -41.14
N GLU A 722 -10.53 -0.25 -41.72
CA GLU A 722 -11.45 -0.26 -42.88
C GLU A 722 -12.84 0.18 -42.46
N ALA A 723 -13.32 -0.34 -41.34
CA ALA A 723 -14.60 0.07 -40.76
C ALA A 723 -14.60 1.55 -40.40
N LEU A 724 -13.52 2.06 -39.76
CA LEU A 724 -13.39 3.49 -39.42
C LEU A 724 -13.44 4.40 -40.65
N VAL A 725 -12.69 4.06 -41.70
CA VAL A 725 -12.68 4.84 -42.95
C VAL A 725 -14.06 4.82 -43.61
N ALA A 726 -14.74 3.67 -43.62
CA ALA A 726 -16.08 3.54 -44.16
C ALA A 726 -17.11 4.34 -43.35
N ASP A 727 -17.03 4.34 -42.00
CA ASP A 727 -17.92 5.14 -41.15
C ASP A 727 -17.72 6.65 -41.40
N LEU A 728 -16.46 7.12 -41.46
CA LEU A 728 -16.13 8.50 -41.72
C LEU A 728 -16.57 8.93 -43.11
N THR A 729 -16.44 8.08 -44.13
CA THR A 729 -16.90 8.30 -45.48
C THR A 729 -18.43 8.44 -45.52
N ALA A 730 -19.14 7.58 -44.80
CA ALA A 730 -20.60 7.64 -44.75
C ALA A 730 -21.09 8.95 -44.10
N MET A 731 -20.43 9.42 -43.05
CA MET A 731 -20.76 10.70 -42.42
C MET A 731 -20.45 11.90 -43.29
N ALA A 732 -19.28 11.89 -43.98
CA ALA A 732 -18.81 12.96 -44.84
C ALA A 732 -19.51 13.01 -46.22
N SER A 733 -20.42 12.09 -46.51
CA SER A 733 -21.17 12.08 -47.77
C SER A 733 -22.18 13.24 -47.91
N ARG A 734 -22.36 14.04 -46.86
CA ARG A 734 -23.25 15.21 -46.83
C ARG A 734 -22.46 16.51 -47.07
N ASP A 735 -22.91 17.29 -47.97
CA ASP A 735 -22.26 18.58 -48.34
C ASP A 735 -22.50 19.68 -47.30
N ASP A 736 -23.54 19.57 -46.47
CA ASP A 736 -23.94 20.58 -45.47
C ASP A 736 -23.22 20.40 -44.11
N VAL A 737 -22.28 19.47 -44.01
CA VAL A 737 -21.52 19.24 -42.80
C VAL A 737 -20.01 19.24 -43.01
N LEU A 738 -19.27 19.67 -41.99
CA LEU A 738 -17.87 19.38 -41.86
C LEU A 738 -17.70 18.33 -40.73
N VAL A 739 -17.26 17.15 -41.08
CA VAL A 739 -16.98 16.09 -40.12
C VAL A 739 -15.53 16.18 -39.63
N VAL A 740 -15.32 16.19 -38.34
CA VAL A 740 -14.00 16.09 -37.71
C VAL A 740 -13.93 14.86 -36.82
N TYR A 741 -12.80 14.19 -36.78
CA TYR A 741 -12.58 12.97 -36.01
C TYR A 741 -11.69 13.24 -34.80
N ARG A 742 -12.15 12.85 -33.61
CA ARG A 742 -11.34 12.86 -32.39
C ARG A 742 -10.98 11.44 -32.04
N ALA A 743 -9.76 11.04 -32.35
CA ALA A 743 -9.23 9.74 -31.93
C ALA A 743 -9.12 9.65 -30.40
N HIS A 744 -9.46 8.50 -29.84
CA HIS A 744 -9.14 8.24 -28.44
C HIS A 744 -7.61 8.17 -28.29
N ARG A 745 -7.05 8.79 -27.24
CA ARG A 745 -5.58 8.85 -27.00
C ARG A 745 -4.89 7.50 -27.15
N LEU A 746 -5.55 6.43 -26.68
CA LEU A 746 -5.01 5.09 -26.72
C LEU A 746 -4.93 4.52 -28.15
N SER A 747 -5.74 5.02 -29.09
CA SER A 747 -5.81 4.56 -30.49
C SER A 747 -5.01 5.42 -31.47
N GLU A 748 -4.51 6.59 -31.06
CA GLU A 748 -3.81 7.52 -31.96
C GLU A 748 -2.60 6.88 -32.67
N LYS A 749 -1.82 6.07 -31.97
CA LYS A 749 -0.65 5.39 -32.55
C LYS A 749 -1.05 4.37 -33.63
N LEU A 750 -2.28 3.86 -33.57
CA LEU A 750 -2.81 2.89 -34.55
C LEU A 750 -3.28 3.55 -35.84
N LEU A 751 -3.44 4.89 -35.83
CA LEU A 751 -3.83 5.68 -37.00
C LEU A 751 -2.64 6.05 -37.90
N ALA A 752 -1.41 5.78 -37.51
CA ALA A 752 -0.25 6.10 -38.29
C ALA A 752 -0.30 5.44 -39.68
N GLY A 753 -0.26 6.25 -40.74
CA GLY A 753 -0.32 5.79 -42.12
C GLY A 753 -1.72 5.46 -42.66
N VAL A 754 -2.78 5.78 -41.91
CA VAL A 754 -4.17 5.67 -42.40
C VAL A 754 -4.57 6.99 -43.06
N ASP A 755 -5.01 6.93 -44.32
CA ASP A 755 -5.59 8.08 -45.03
C ASP A 755 -7.08 8.18 -44.64
N LEU A 756 -7.42 9.24 -43.90
CA LEU A 756 -8.77 9.45 -43.42
C LEU A 756 -9.50 10.45 -44.32
N PRO A 757 -10.79 10.21 -44.63
CA PRO A 757 -11.57 11.10 -45.50
C PRO A 757 -11.97 12.42 -44.81
N VAL A 758 -11.62 12.62 -43.55
CA VAL A 758 -11.97 13.77 -42.71
C VAL A 758 -10.77 14.23 -41.91
N SER A 759 -10.79 15.49 -41.46
CA SER A 759 -9.74 16.07 -40.64
C SER A 759 -9.75 15.47 -39.21
N VAL A 760 -8.55 15.16 -38.72
CA VAL A 760 -8.35 14.79 -37.32
C VAL A 760 -8.21 16.07 -36.49
N VAL A 761 -8.92 16.12 -35.39
CA VAL A 761 -8.82 17.25 -34.43
C VAL A 761 -7.38 17.41 -33.94
N PRO A 762 -6.78 18.61 -34.02
CA PRO A 762 -5.45 18.88 -33.49
C PRO A 762 -5.30 18.52 -32.02
N LYS A 763 -4.12 18.00 -31.63
CA LYS A 763 -3.86 17.52 -30.29
C LYS A 763 -3.88 18.59 -29.19
N ASP A 764 -3.54 19.81 -29.57
CA ASP A 764 -3.49 21.00 -28.73
C ASP A 764 -4.89 21.60 -28.44
N ILE A 765 -5.94 21.10 -29.12
CA ILE A 765 -7.33 21.47 -28.80
C ILE A 765 -7.84 20.53 -27.70
N ASP A 766 -8.15 21.06 -26.52
CA ASP A 766 -8.78 20.30 -25.44
C ASP A 766 -10.16 19.78 -25.86
N THR A 767 -10.47 18.53 -25.49
CA THR A 767 -11.73 17.89 -25.90
C THR A 767 -12.95 18.63 -25.34
N ASN A 768 -12.87 19.15 -24.11
CA ASN A 768 -14.00 19.84 -23.51
C ASN A 768 -14.21 21.23 -24.15
N GLU A 769 -13.12 21.92 -24.55
CA GLU A 769 -13.22 23.16 -25.33
C GLU A 769 -13.83 22.87 -26.71
N LEU A 770 -13.41 21.80 -27.38
CA LEU A 770 -13.95 21.35 -28.65
C LEU A 770 -15.49 21.23 -28.65
N LEU A 771 -16.05 20.67 -27.55
CA LEU A 771 -17.49 20.49 -27.44
C LEU A 771 -18.30 21.79 -27.54
N ALA A 772 -17.71 22.94 -27.19
CA ALA A 772 -18.34 24.24 -27.37
C ALA A 772 -18.57 24.62 -28.84
N ALA A 773 -17.71 24.13 -29.73
CA ALA A 773 -17.74 24.45 -31.16
C ALA A 773 -18.64 23.51 -31.99
N VAL A 774 -18.92 22.32 -31.50
CA VAL A 774 -19.60 21.22 -32.21
C VAL A 774 -21.12 21.47 -32.32
N ASP A 775 -21.69 21.23 -33.48
CA ASP A 775 -23.14 21.33 -33.70
C ASP A 775 -23.86 19.97 -33.46
N VAL A 776 -23.23 18.85 -33.85
CA VAL A 776 -23.72 17.50 -33.65
C VAL A 776 -22.59 16.62 -33.15
N LEU A 777 -22.81 15.90 -32.06
CA LEU A 777 -21.90 14.85 -31.57
C LEU A 777 -22.35 13.48 -32.07
N VAL A 778 -21.47 12.76 -32.75
CA VAL A 778 -21.63 11.34 -33.08
C VAL A 778 -20.68 10.55 -32.17
N THR A 779 -21.21 9.69 -31.33
CA THR A 779 -20.43 8.90 -30.38
C THR A 779 -21.11 7.53 -30.14
N ASP A 780 -20.52 6.70 -29.30
CA ASP A 780 -21.05 5.39 -28.96
C ASP A 780 -21.22 5.26 -27.43
N TYR A 781 -20.44 4.38 -26.79
CA TYR A 781 -20.46 4.13 -25.33
C TYR A 781 -19.54 5.06 -24.53
N SER A 782 -19.20 6.20 -25.10
CA SER A 782 -18.27 7.15 -24.50
C SER A 782 -18.94 8.09 -23.50
N SER A 783 -18.26 8.34 -22.37
CA SER A 783 -18.69 9.35 -21.39
C SER A 783 -18.77 10.78 -21.93
N ILE A 784 -18.18 11.04 -23.11
CA ILE A 784 -18.22 12.35 -23.78
C ILE A 784 -19.67 12.80 -24.06
N LEU A 785 -20.58 11.86 -24.23
CA LEU A 785 -22.01 12.19 -24.40
C LEU A 785 -22.54 13.02 -23.21
N PHE A 786 -22.19 12.65 -21.97
CA PHE A 786 -22.61 13.39 -20.79
C PHE A 786 -21.98 14.78 -20.71
N ASP A 787 -20.75 14.91 -21.18
CA ASP A 787 -20.07 16.19 -21.27
C ASP A 787 -20.71 17.12 -22.32
N PHE A 788 -21.34 16.55 -23.35
CA PHE A 788 -22.00 17.32 -24.41
C PHE A 788 -23.45 17.71 -24.07
N LEU A 789 -24.12 16.98 -23.18
CA LEU A 789 -25.52 17.25 -22.81
C LEU A 789 -25.79 18.71 -22.43
N PRO A 790 -24.94 19.40 -21.63
CA PRO A 790 -25.18 20.79 -21.25
C PRO A 790 -25.15 21.78 -22.44
N GLN A 791 -24.58 21.39 -23.58
CA GLN A 791 -24.62 22.20 -24.79
C GLN A 791 -26.03 22.26 -25.42
N LYS A 792 -26.95 21.37 -25.01
CA LYS A 792 -28.32 21.28 -25.52
C LYS A 792 -28.39 21.15 -27.05
N ARG A 793 -27.44 20.41 -27.62
CA ARG A 793 -27.30 20.11 -29.04
C ARG A 793 -27.52 18.65 -29.33
N PRO A 794 -27.84 18.28 -30.58
CA PRO A 794 -28.13 16.89 -30.95
C PRO A 794 -26.95 15.93 -30.74
N ILE A 795 -27.29 14.72 -30.32
CA ILE A 795 -26.37 13.59 -30.19
C ILE A 795 -26.87 12.43 -31.04
N VAL A 796 -25.99 11.82 -31.82
CA VAL A 796 -26.21 10.55 -32.51
C VAL A 796 -25.40 9.47 -31.80
N LEU A 797 -26.09 8.42 -31.34
CA LEU A 797 -25.51 7.27 -30.66
C LEU A 797 -25.30 6.13 -31.66
N TYR A 798 -24.08 6.01 -32.20
CA TYR A 798 -23.75 4.98 -33.17
C TYR A 798 -23.30 3.70 -32.44
N MET A 799 -24.20 2.74 -32.30
CA MET A 799 -24.06 1.55 -31.45
C MET A 799 -24.18 0.26 -32.26
N HIS A 800 -23.41 0.09 -33.31
CA HIS A 800 -23.47 -1.04 -34.24
C HIS A 800 -23.08 -2.38 -33.60
N ASP A 801 -22.34 -2.38 -32.48
CA ASP A 801 -21.83 -3.56 -31.78
C ASP A 801 -22.32 -3.65 -30.32
N ILE A 802 -23.54 -3.13 -30.06
CA ILE A 802 -24.08 -2.97 -28.70
C ILE A 802 -24.11 -4.27 -27.89
N GLU A 803 -24.51 -5.38 -28.47
CA GLU A 803 -24.64 -6.64 -27.78
C GLU A 803 -23.27 -7.21 -27.36
N GLU A 804 -22.28 -7.12 -28.26
CA GLU A 804 -20.91 -7.52 -27.99
C GLU A 804 -20.28 -6.65 -26.91
N TYR A 805 -20.45 -5.34 -27.05
CA TYR A 805 -19.91 -4.37 -26.10
C TYR A 805 -20.51 -4.53 -24.69
N ARG A 806 -21.84 -4.75 -24.60
CA ARG A 806 -22.53 -5.01 -23.33
C ARG A 806 -22.03 -6.29 -22.67
N ALA A 807 -21.83 -7.35 -23.41
CA ALA A 807 -21.33 -8.62 -22.91
C ALA A 807 -19.88 -8.52 -22.40
N GLU A 808 -19.03 -7.73 -23.08
CA GLU A 808 -17.62 -7.59 -22.74
C GLU A 808 -17.39 -6.60 -21.58
N ARG A 809 -18.09 -5.47 -21.58
CA ARG A 809 -17.80 -4.34 -20.69
C ARG A 809 -18.87 -4.04 -19.66
N GLY A 810 -20.13 -4.37 -19.95
CA GLY A 810 -21.28 -3.93 -19.18
C GLY A 810 -21.61 -2.45 -19.36
N LEU A 811 -22.86 -2.10 -19.17
CA LEU A 811 -23.36 -0.73 -19.23
C LEU A 811 -24.24 -0.45 -18.00
N TYR A 812 -24.13 0.75 -17.41
CA TYR A 812 -25.01 1.19 -16.30
C TYR A 812 -26.40 1.59 -16.77
N LEU A 813 -26.52 2.02 -18.02
CA LEU A 813 -27.77 2.51 -18.60
C LEU A 813 -28.08 1.71 -19.85
N ASP A 814 -29.37 1.42 -20.05
CA ASP A 814 -29.82 0.91 -21.33
C ASP A 814 -29.77 1.98 -22.41
N PRO A 815 -29.41 1.66 -23.66
CA PRO A 815 -29.34 2.61 -24.76
C PRO A 815 -30.61 3.44 -24.94
N GLY A 816 -31.77 2.88 -24.66
CA GLY A 816 -33.06 3.58 -24.70
C GLY A 816 -33.28 4.62 -23.60
N GLU A 817 -32.48 4.58 -22.53
CA GLU A 817 -32.52 5.56 -21.44
C GLU A 817 -31.55 6.71 -21.63
N VAL A 818 -30.61 6.57 -22.57
CA VAL A 818 -29.57 7.55 -22.84
C VAL A 818 -30.10 8.60 -23.83
N PRO A 819 -29.92 9.91 -23.52
CA PRO A 819 -30.38 10.96 -24.44
C PRO A 819 -29.57 10.95 -25.74
N GLY A 820 -30.24 10.90 -26.86
CA GLY A 820 -29.63 10.91 -28.19
C GLY A 820 -30.45 10.14 -29.21
N LEU A 821 -30.08 10.26 -30.46
CA LEU A 821 -30.70 9.54 -31.58
C LEU A 821 -29.91 8.24 -31.81
N ALA A 822 -30.48 7.10 -31.51
CA ALA A 822 -29.85 5.82 -31.70
C ALA A 822 -29.71 5.48 -33.20
N CYS A 823 -28.54 4.98 -33.59
CA CYS A 823 -28.18 4.53 -34.92
C CYS A 823 -27.39 3.23 -34.80
N TYR A 824 -27.86 2.16 -35.41
CA TYR A 824 -27.27 0.83 -35.30
C TYR A 824 -26.58 0.36 -36.58
N ASP A 825 -26.78 1.07 -37.70
CA ASP A 825 -26.25 0.71 -38.99
C ASP A 825 -25.47 1.87 -39.62
N ARG A 826 -24.34 1.58 -40.25
CA ARG A 826 -23.55 2.52 -41.03
C ARG A 826 -24.36 3.20 -42.13
N ALA A 827 -25.23 2.47 -42.81
CA ALA A 827 -26.06 3.02 -43.88
C ALA A 827 -27.02 4.12 -43.40
N GLU A 828 -27.35 4.14 -42.11
CA GLU A 828 -28.23 5.14 -41.52
C GLU A 828 -27.49 6.38 -41.02
N LEU A 829 -26.14 6.38 -40.92
CA LEU A 829 -25.37 7.46 -40.30
C LEU A 829 -25.65 8.83 -40.93
N ALA A 830 -25.58 8.95 -42.28
CA ALA A 830 -25.85 10.20 -42.95
C ALA A 830 -27.29 10.71 -42.72
N SER A 831 -28.27 9.79 -42.71
CA SER A 831 -29.67 10.09 -42.40
C SER A 831 -29.86 10.53 -40.95
N ALA A 832 -29.20 9.81 -40.01
CA ALA A 832 -29.25 10.11 -38.58
C ALA A 832 -28.66 11.52 -38.31
N ILE A 833 -27.53 11.88 -38.92
CA ILE A 833 -26.96 13.22 -38.86
C ILE A 833 -27.95 14.27 -39.42
N GLY A 834 -28.61 13.99 -40.56
CA GLY A 834 -29.62 14.88 -41.13
C GLY A 834 -30.82 15.12 -40.17
N ARG A 835 -31.33 14.09 -39.53
CA ARG A 835 -32.36 14.15 -38.50
C ARG A 835 -31.88 14.96 -37.27
N ALA A 836 -30.64 14.75 -36.86
CA ALA A 836 -30.01 15.48 -35.77
C ALA A 836 -29.93 17.00 -36.09
N LEU A 837 -29.53 17.36 -37.34
CA LEU A 837 -29.50 18.74 -37.80
C LEU A 837 -30.91 19.38 -37.85
N ALA A 838 -31.96 18.58 -38.03
CA ALA A 838 -33.35 18.99 -37.94
C ALA A 838 -33.89 19.13 -36.49
N GLY A 839 -33.05 18.83 -35.49
CA GLY A 839 -33.35 18.99 -34.07
C GLY A 839 -33.70 17.71 -33.30
N GLU A 840 -33.65 16.55 -33.97
CA GLU A 840 -33.83 15.30 -33.26
C GLU A 840 -32.56 14.97 -32.43
N GLY A 841 -32.71 14.18 -31.39
CA GLY A 841 -31.56 13.75 -30.55
C GLY A 841 -31.07 14.80 -29.55
N VAL A 842 -31.78 15.92 -29.38
CA VAL A 842 -31.54 16.87 -28.29
C VAL A 842 -32.01 16.28 -26.97
N ALA A 843 -31.21 16.39 -25.94
CA ALA A 843 -31.53 15.85 -24.63
C ALA A 843 -32.77 16.53 -24.02
N PRO A 844 -33.77 15.77 -23.55
CA PRO A 844 -34.90 16.33 -22.85
C PRO A 844 -34.47 16.89 -21.47
N GLN A 845 -35.20 17.88 -20.96
CA GLN A 845 -34.89 18.54 -19.67
C GLN A 845 -34.70 17.52 -18.53
N LYS A 846 -35.55 16.50 -18.46
CA LYS A 846 -35.44 15.43 -17.47
C LYS A 846 -34.06 14.73 -17.47
N ALA A 847 -33.45 14.59 -18.63
CA ALA A 847 -32.11 14.02 -18.74
C ALA A 847 -31.02 15.02 -18.26
N LEU A 848 -31.20 16.30 -18.58
CA LEU A 848 -30.33 17.35 -18.06
C LEU A 848 -30.39 17.42 -16.53
N ASP A 849 -31.58 17.38 -15.95
CA ASP A 849 -31.80 17.39 -14.50
C ASP A 849 -31.17 16.17 -13.81
N ARG A 850 -31.14 15.03 -14.50
CA ARG A 850 -30.56 13.78 -13.97
C ARG A 850 -29.04 13.71 -14.09
N TYR A 851 -28.49 14.09 -15.23
CA TYR A 851 -27.08 13.87 -15.54
C TYR A 851 -26.22 15.14 -15.45
N CYS A 852 -26.82 16.33 -15.55
CA CYS A 852 -26.13 17.62 -15.59
C CYS A 852 -26.75 18.66 -14.66
N PRO A 853 -27.15 18.31 -13.40
CA PRO A 853 -27.90 19.19 -12.54
C PRO A 853 -27.16 20.45 -12.09
N TYR A 854 -25.84 20.46 -12.19
CA TYR A 854 -24.98 21.55 -11.68
C TYR A 854 -24.05 22.14 -12.76
N GLU A 855 -24.36 21.94 -14.04
CA GLU A 855 -23.54 22.41 -15.16
C GLU A 855 -23.91 23.86 -15.56
N ASP A 856 -23.39 24.82 -14.80
CA ASP A 856 -23.65 26.26 -14.96
C ASP A 856 -22.37 27.08 -15.26
N GLY A 857 -21.24 26.41 -15.47
CA GLY A 857 -19.95 27.07 -15.71
C GLY A 857 -19.24 27.55 -14.43
N GLN A 858 -19.66 27.11 -13.24
CA GLN A 858 -19.10 27.49 -11.94
C GLN A 858 -18.61 26.29 -11.11
N ALA A 859 -18.50 25.11 -11.69
CA ALA A 859 -18.15 23.89 -10.97
C ALA A 859 -16.73 23.97 -10.37
N SER A 860 -15.76 24.55 -11.09
CA SER A 860 -14.39 24.77 -10.60
C SER A 860 -14.36 25.63 -9.35
N SER A 861 -15.15 26.72 -9.34
CA SER A 861 -15.26 27.63 -8.20
C SER A 861 -15.82 26.93 -6.97
N ARG A 862 -16.95 26.23 -7.15
CA ARG A 862 -17.60 25.50 -6.06
C ARG A 862 -16.67 24.47 -5.43
N LEU A 863 -16.01 23.68 -6.26
CA LEU A 863 -15.15 22.60 -5.80
C LEU A 863 -13.88 23.13 -5.14
N ALA A 864 -13.23 24.16 -5.73
CA ALA A 864 -12.03 24.75 -5.16
C ALA A 864 -12.31 25.32 -3.76
N ARG A 865 -13.37 26.10 -3.60
CA ARG A 865 -13.73 26.67 -2.30
C ARG A 865 -14.09 25.60 -1.27
N ALA A 866 -14.87 24.60 -1.66
CA ALA A 866 -15.24 23.50 -0.76
C ALA A 866 -14.04 22.66 -0.32
N PHE A 867 -13.01 22.52 -1.15
CA PHE A 867 -11.87 21.68 -0.86
C PHE A 867 -10.70 22.42 -0.23
N PHE A 868 -10.33 23.61 -0.72
CA PHE A 868 -9.17 24.36 -0.23
C PHE A 868 -9.49 25.32 0.91
N ASP A 869 -10.72 25.88 0.93
CA ASP A 869 -11.13 26.88 1.92
C ASP A 869 -12.06 26.32 3.02
N ASP A 870 -12.45 25.04 2.88
CA ASP A 870 -13.50 24.39 3.70
C ASP A 870 -14.82 25.22 3.74
N ASP A 871 -15.05 26.02 2.69
CA ASP A 871 -16.22 26.88 2.56
C ASP A 871 -17.40 26.08 1.99
N LEU A 872 -18.21 25.54 2.89
CA LEU A 872 -19.38 24.74 2.57
C LEU A 872 -20.63 25.58 2.29
N ASP A 873 -20.64 26.88 2.65
CA ASP A 873 -21.80 27.76 2.49
C ASP A 873 -22.05 28.21 1.05
N HIS A 874 -21.02 28.28 0.22
CA HIS A 874 -21.17 28.49 -1.23
C HIS A 874 -21.77 27.26 -1.93
N GLY A 875 -21.97 26.16 -1.20
CA GLY A 875 -22.52 24.90 -1.67
C GLY A 875 -24.05 24.81 -1.80
N ARG A 876 -24.81 25.91 -1.79
CA ARG A 876 -26.25 25.83 -2.09
C ARG A 876 -26.61 25.27 -3.47
N GLN A 877 -25.60 25.09 -4.32
CA GLN A 877 -25.67 24.46 -5.64
C GLN A 877 -24.85 23.16 -5.73
N ALA A 878 -24.55 22.54 -4.61
CA ALA A 878 -23.86 21.27 -4.54
C ALA A 878 -24.43 20.39 -3.43
N ILE A 879 -24.39 19.09 -3.59
CA ILE A 879 -24.72 18.16 -2.52
C ILE A 879 -23.41 17.69 -1.89
N ILE A 880 -23.22 18.01 -0.62
CA ILE A 880 -22.07 17.56 0.16
C ILE A 880 -22.56 16.52 1.16
N ARG A 881 -21.93 15.35 1.16
CA ARG A 881 -22.19 14.29 2.14
C ARG A 881 -20.89 13.98 2.86
N ASP A 882 -20.90 14.11 4.17
CA ASP A 882 -19.77 13.73 5.03
C ASP A 882 -20.01 12.35 5.61
N HIS A 883 -19.34 11.35 5.04
CA HIS A 883 -19.49 9.95 5.44
C HIS A 883 -18.87 9.63 6.80
N ALA A 884 -18.07 10.53 7.37
CA ALA A 884 -17.55 10.37 8.73
C ALA A 884 -18.59 10.73 9.81
N LEU A 885 -19.56 11.58 9.46
CA LEU A 885 -20.56 12.13 10.38
C LEU A 885 -21.93 11.44 10.26
N GLU A 886 -22.21 10.79 9.13
CA GLU A 886 -23.47 10.07 8.97
C GLU A 886 -23.49 8.83 9.87
N PRO A 887 -24.39 8.78 10.90
CA PRO A 887 -24.66 7.52 11.56
C PRO A 887 -25.28 6.57 10.54
N ALA A 888 -24.88 5.32 10.56
CA ALA A 888 -25.29 4.29 9.61
C ALA A 888 -26.79 3.93 9.65
N SER A 889 -27.66 4.82 10.11
CA SER A 889 -29.13 4.79 9.95
C SER A 889 -29.76 6.02 10.62
N GLY A 890 -30.74 6.62 9.98
CA GLY A 890 -31.48 7.80 10.46
C GLY A 890 -32.41 7.56 11.67
N ASP A 891 -32.26 6.44 12.36
CA ASP A 891 -32.91 6.10 13.63
C ASP A 891 -31.81 5.71 14.64
N GLY A 892 -31.49 6.59 15.54
CA GLY A 892 -30.38 6.55 16.51
C GLY A 892 -30.31 5.35 17.45
N SER A 893 -30.82 4.17 17.10
CA SER A 893 -30.99 3.07 18.03
C SER A 893 -30.04 1.88 17.91
N ARG A 894 -29.36 1.64 16.77
CA ARG A 894 -28.43 0.51 16.69
C ARG A 894 -27.24 0.78 15.77
N ARG A 895 -26.01 0.83 16.31
CA ARG A 895 -24.78 0.72 15.53
C ARG A 895 -24.76 -0.64 14.87
N ARG A 896 -24.64 -0.70 13.54
CA ARG A 896 -24.36 -1.95 12.81
C ARG A 896 -23.10 -2.61 13.35
N ARG A 897 -23.14 -3.92 13.55
CA ARG A 897 -21.95 -4.68 13.88
C ARG A 897 -21.15 -4.92 12.62
N THR A 898 -19.87 -4.54 12.62
CA THR A 898 -18.97 -4.82 11.49
C THR A 898 -18.47 -6.26 11.60
N LEU A 899 -18.72 -7.03 10.56
CA LEU A 899 -18.18 -8.38 10.39
C LEU A 899 -17.09 -8.34 9.32
N LEU A 900 -15.95 -8.95 9.60
CA LEU A 900 -14.84 -9.06 8.67
C LEU A 900 -14.56 -10.53 8.40
N PHE A 901 -14.66 -10.94 7.14
CA PHE A 901 -14.34 -12.28 6.68
C PHE A 901 -13.11 -12.27 5.77
N HIS A 902 -12.40 -13.37 5.73
CA HIS A 902 -11.37 -13.65 4.73
C HIS A 902 -11.70 -14.96 4.03
N ALA A 903 -11.74 -14.96 2.70
CA ALA A 903 -12.08 -16.14 1.93
C ALA A 903 -11.26 -16.27 0.64
N SER A 904 -10.89 -17.50 0.32
CA SER A 904 -10.20 -17.84 -0.93
C SER A 904 -11.16 -18.11 -2.09
N MET A 905 -12.46 -18.12 -1.84
CA MET A 905 -13.54 -18.40 -2.81
C MET A 905 -13.37 -19.73 -3.60
N ILE A 906 -12.75 -20.73 -2.98
CA ILE A 906 -12.64 -22.07 -3.57
C ILE A 906 -14.05 -22.68 -3.67
N PRO A 907 -14.48 -23.21 -4.82
CA PRO A 907 -15.80 -23.81 -4.96
C PRO A 907 -15.89 -25.14 -4.20
N ASN A 908 -16.21 -25.06 -2.93
CA ASN A 908 -16.37 -26.19 -2.02
C ASN A 908 -17.50 -25.92 -1.02
N GLY A 909 -17.75 -26.87 -0.13
CA GLY A 909 -18.78 -26.75 0.91
C GLY A 909 -18.59 -25.52 1.83
N ILE A 910 -17.35 -25.12 2.12
CA ILE A 910 -17.03 -23.96 2.98
C ILE A 910 -17.46 -22.66 2.28
N ALA A 911 -17.09 -22.48 1.01
CA ALA A 911 -17.49 -21.30 0.26
C ALA A 911 -19.00 -21.24 0.06
N SER A 912 -19.65 -22.38 -0.18
CA SER A 912 -21.12 -22.45 -0.28
C SER A 912 -21.81 -22.13 1.04
N ALA A 913 -21.29 -22.62 2.16
CA ALA A 913 -21.79 -22.29 3.49
C ALA A 913 -21.56 -20.80 3.84
N LEU A 914 -20.41 -20.24 3.47
CA LEU A 914 -20.15 -18.83 3.62
C LEU A 914 -21.14 -17.98 2.83
N LEU A 915 -21.39 -18.31 1.55
CA LEU A 915 -22.37 -17.59 0.74
C LEU A 915 -23.77 -17.64 1.36
N ALA A 916 -24.20 -18.80 1.81
CA ALA A 916 -25.50 -18.96 2.48
C ALA A 916 -25.57 -18.15 3.78
N LEU A 917 -24.48 -18.09 4.55
CA LEU A 917 -24.38 -17.24 5.75
C LEU A 917 -24.48 -15.76 5.36
N LEU A 918 -23.71 -15.33 4.35
CA LEU A 918 -23.69 -13.94 3.89
C LEU A 918 -25.06 -13.49 3.32
N GLU A 919 -25.77 -14.37 2.66
CA GLU A 919 -27.14 -14.16 2.17
C GLU A 919 -28.14 -14.01 3.33
N ALA A 920 -27.92 -14.73 4.42
CA ALA A 920 -28.83 -14.74 5.58
C ALA A 920 -28.57 -13.58 6.58
N LEU A 921 -27.44 -12.88 6.46
CA LEU A 921 -27.12 -11.74 7.34
C LEU A 921 -27.97 -10.54 6.97
N ASP A 922 -28.64 -9.98 8.00
CA ASP A 922 -29.45 -8.78 7.88
C ASP A 922 -28.55 -7.55 7.68
N PRO A 923 -28.62 -6.86 6.52
CA PRO A 923 -27.78 -5.70 6.23
C PRO A 923 -28.09 -4.50 7.13
N ASP A 924 -29.25 -4.45 7.79
CA ASP A 924 -29.58 -3.40 8.74
C ASP A 924 -28.91 -3.59 10.10
N LEU A 925 -28.53 -4.82 10.44
CA LEU A 925 -27.84 -5.17 11.67
C LEU A 925 -26.34 -5.32 11.51
N TYR A 926 -25.87 -5.69 10.32
CA TYR A 926 -24.48 -6.02 10.04
C TYR A 926 -23.93 -5.27 8.82
N SER A 927 -22.77 -4.66 8.98
CA SER A 927 -21.90 -4.23 7.89
C SER A 927 -20.92 -5.36 7.61
N VAL A 928 -21.04 -6.01 6.46
CA VAL A 928 -20.27 -7.20 6.12
C VAL A 928 -19.16 -6.85 5.16
N ASN A 929 -17.92 -7.13 5.54
CA ASN A 929 -16.75 -6.87 4.75
C ASN A 929 -15.99 -8.18 4.48
N LEU A 930 -15.63 -8.43 3.22
CA LEU A 930 -14.93 -9.63 2.80
C LEU A 930 -13.57 -9.26 2.21
N ILE A 931 -12.50 -9.81 2.77
CA ILE A 931 -11.16 -9.69 2.20
C ILE A 931 -10.92 -10.88 1.27
N VAL A 932 -10.59 -10.59 0.02
CA VAL A 932 -10.25 -11.59 -1.00
C VAL A 932 -8.91 -11.22 -1.63
N GLU A 933 -8.10 -12.21 -1.92
CA GLU A 933 -6.84 -12.01 -2.63
C GLU A 933 -7.07 -12.01 -4.15
N PRO A 934 -6.85 -10.90 -4.87
CA PRO A 934 -7.15 -10.81 -6.31
C PRO A 934 -6.37 -11.80 -7.17
N SER A 935 -5.11 -12.07 -6.82
CA SER A 935 -4.26 -13.03 -7.54
C SER A 935 -4.86 -14.45 -7.60
N VAL A 936 -5.58 -14.82 -6.55
CA VAL A 936 -6.22 -16.13 -6.41
C VAL A 936 -7.47 -16.24 -7.29
N LEU A 937 -8.14 -15.12 -7.53
CA LEU A 937 -9.37 -15.07 -8.36
C LEU A 937 -9.06 -14.93 -9.85
N ARG A 938 -8.09 -14.08 -10.23
CA ARG A 938 -7.82 -13.69 -11.62
C ARG A 938 -7.60 -14.85 -12.58
N ASN A 939 -7.00 -15.93 -12.10
CA ASN A 939 -6.62 -17.07 -12.92
C ASN A 939 -7.50 -18.32 -12.71
N ASN A 940 -8.68 -18.17 -12.11
CA ASN A 940 -9.55 -19.30 -11.80
C ASN A 940 -11.03 -18.97 -12.00
N GLU A 941 -11.60 -19.48 -13.09
CA GLU A 941 -13.00 -19.21 -13.49
C GLU A 941 -14.03 -19.70 -12.46
N ASP A 942 -13.78 -20.85 -11.83
CA ASP A 942 -14.69 -21.40 -10.82
C ASP A 942 -14.77 -20.50 -9.57
N ARG A 943 -13.62 -19.94 -9.14
CA ARG A 943 -13.57 -18.98 -8.02
C ARG A 943 -14.22 -17.66 -8.40
N GLN A 944 -14.06 -17.21 -9.65
CA GLN A 944 -14.75 -16.03 -10.17
C GLN A 944 -16.26 -16.23 -10.16
N ALA A 945 -16.73 -17.41 -10.55
CA ALA A 945 -18.15 -17.75 -10.52
C ALA A 945 -18.71 -17.71 -9.08
N MET A 946 -17.96 -18.24 -8.11
CA MET A 946 -18.32 -18.16 -6.69
C MET A 946 -18.34 -16.71 -6.18
N PHE A 947 -17.35 -15.90 -6.55
CA PHE A 947 -17.28 -14.50 -6.19
C PHE A 947 -18.47 -13.69 -6.75
N ARG A 948 -18.89 -13.93 -7.98
CA ARG A 948 -20.06 -13.26 -8.58
C ARG A 948 -21.39 -13.56 -7.89
N ARG A 949 -21.45 -14.61 -7.08
CA ARG A 949 -22.62 -14.95 -6.27
C ARG A 949 -22.73 -14.17 -4.96
N LEU A 950 -21.68 -13.42 -4.59
CA LEU A 950 -21.70 -12.63 -3.35
C LEU A 950 -22.88 -11.63 -3.34
N PRO A 951 -23.65 -11.56 -2.26
CA PRO A 951 -24.70 -10.58 -2.10
C PRO A 951 -24.19 -9.14 -2.23
N ARG A 952 -25.00 -8.23 -2.74
CA ARG A 952 -24.61 -6.83 -2.96
C ARG A 952 -24.33 -6.05 -1.67
N HIS A 953 -24.87 -6.45 -0.54
CA HIS A 953 -24.62 -5.84 0.75
C HIS A 953 -23.30 -6.27 1.40
N VAL A 954 -22.56 -7.18 0.77
CA VAL A 954 -21.22 -7.60 1.20
C VAL A 954 -20.18 -6.75 0.49
N HIS A 955 -19.43 -5.95 1.23
CA HIS A 955 -18.34 -5.12 0.72
C HIS A 955 -17.07 -5.94 0.56
N VAL A 956 -16.34 -5.78 -0.55
CA VAL A 956 -15.15 -6.57 -0.87
C VAL A 956 -13.92 -5.68 -1.04
#